data_5231e13ca75469d7db4caf58dc789594
#
_entry.id   5231e13ca75469d7db4caf58dc789594
#
_cell.length_a   1.000
_cell.length_b   1.000
_cell.length_c   1.000
_cell.angle_alpha   90.00
_cell.angle_beta   90.00
_cell.angle_gamma   90.00
#
_symmetry.space_group_name_H-M   'P 1'
#
loop_
_entity.id
_entity.type
_entity.pdbx_description
1 polymer ?
#
loop_
_entity_poly.entity_id
_entity_poly.type
_entity_poly.pdbx_seq_one_letter_code
_entity_poly.pdbx_strand_id
1 'polypeptide(L)'
;MSPILEQQSSLAIVMSGPQSESERGRRARVSEWIAVAWIIGYAIFFFHFTLPNNSAFSRVDVWLELPNLLWSNVVTPPKSPATSWSNLSQRLDLFVVAAAIWLGSWAVGGLLLRAMSIPLATGSAERLVCACGVGLSAVSLLTLGCGLAGWLSPWLLGGALAVAVMIEASLSLGGRGSCQADDGQDIGSAGVSPALNRRSTWESLKGFVSRGEQLPYSLVAKSLAVVTISLFLLAMLLGSALPPTDFDVKAYHLTGPKEYFLNGQITFLPHNVYTNFPFLTEMLCLLSMVLRQDWYWGALAGQVVLMGFAPLTGLALFCAGRRWFGETVGWLAAVIYLSTPWTYRLAIIAYVEGALSCYLFLALFAVLLATEASRHEEHRSASNRFLLLAGFFSGSAMACKYPGLVSVVIPLGLACVIVVRRGNCGSRISALGFLPGRLWGAMMFLTGTALAIGPWLLKNLVATGNPVYPLAFGLFGGRDWDAASHAKWRAGHSPNTFALSDLAEKFIDVTAKADWLSPLLFGLAPLALLWKSEVGSRKSGHSAFIRWLWLFVAYMFAQWWLLTHRIDRFWVPLIPVVALLAASGCLWSSSRLWRCVCGGFVVFSVLFNLGFVTTPLCGFNAYLSDLDQARSGAENTAEGIHYLNQLADAGKLPRDATVLCVGDAQVFDARPRVLYNTVFNQPIFREWLAVRPAKDPPWQDWSLRPIEEVRRKFESEGVTHVLVNWQEILRYRMTYGHSDFVTPQRFAWLREQGLLGNPDDYALGFRNFDSLRTHDLRQQDEQREVEEWAPELKRAIAGKTVFVTWQLFPVQAASRPNSE
;
A
#
# COMPACT_ATOMS: atom_id res chain seq x y z
N MET A 1 -27.69 -61.49 24.20
CA MET A 1 -27.84 -59.98 24.31
C MET A 1 -27.45 -59.40 22.98
N SER A 2 -28.42 -59.09 22.19
CA SER A 2 -28.44 -58.15 21.07
C SER A 2 -29.51 -58.58 20.08
N PRO A 3 -30.59 -57.86 20.02
CA PRO A 3 -31.06 -57.21 18.77
C PRO A 3 -31.78 -55.88 18.97
N ILE A 4 -31.50 -55.17 20.09
CA ILE A 4 -32.17 -53.88 20.40
C ILE A 4 -31.38 -52.65 19.87
N LEU A 5 -30.11 -52.76 19.55
CA LEU A 5 -29.28 -51.64 19.07
C LEU A 5 -29.35 -51.36 17.55
N GLU A 6 -29.83 -52.32 16.75
CA GLU A 6 -30.05 -52.15 15.30
C GLU A 6 -31.36 -51.42 14.95
N GLN A 7 -32.37 -51.49 15.82
CA GLN A 7 -33.64 -50.79 15.60
C GLN A 7 -33.61 -49.29 15.94
N GLN A 8 -32.67 -48.79 16.78
CA GLN A 8 -32.54 -47.39 17.04
C GLN A 8 -31.77 -46.59 15.99
N SER A 9 -30.89 -47.27 15.21
CA SER A 9 -30.23 -46.64 14.07
C SER A 9 -31.13 -46.49 12.85
N SER A 10 -32.13 -47.33 12.70
CA SER A 10 -33.11 -47.27 11.60
C SER A 10 -34.21 -46.23 11.83
N LEU A 11 -34.53 -45.88 13.07
CA LEU A 11 -35.54 -44.84 13.41
C LEU A 11 -35.00 -43.43 13.31
N ALA A 12 -33.67 -43.21 13.39
CA ALA A 12 -33.07 -41.87 13.23
C ALA A 12 -32.94 -41.45 11.75
N ILE A 13 -33.03 -42.41 10.80
CA ILE A 13 -32.96 -42.14 9.35
C ILE A 13 -34.34 -41.82 8.75
N VAL A 14 -35.44 -42.11 9.44
CA VAL A 14 -36.81 -41.93 8.91
C VAL A 14 -37.44 -40.59 9.28
N MET A 15 -36.79 -39.77 10.11
CA MET A 15 -37.32 -38.43 10.50
C MET A 15 -36.88 -37.26 9.60
N SER A 16 -36.07 -37.47 8.58
CA SER A 16 -35.84 -36.50 7.51
C SER A 16 -36.58 -36.95 6.22
N GLY A 17 -37.88 -36.78 6.21
CA GLY A 17 -38.69 -37.01 5.01
C GLY A 17 -38.16 -36.15 3.85
N PRO A 18 -38.20 -36.60 2.59
CA PRO A 18 -37.77 -35.82 1.44
C PRO A 18 -38.60 -34.52 1.41
N GLN A 19 -37.97 -33.40 1.68
CA GLN A 19 -38.61 -32.10 1.45
C GLN A 19 -39.06 -32.10 -0.01
N SER A 20 -40.36 -31.86 -0.24
CA SER A 20 -40.92 -31.90 -1.59
C SER A 20 -40.14 -30.94 -2.50
N GLU A 21 -39.92 -31.33 -3.77
CA GLU A 21 -39.20 -30.45 -4.75
C GLU A 21 -39.84 -29.04 -4.83
N SER A 22 -41.12 -28.93 -4.54
CA SER A 22 -41.85 -27.66 -4.47
C SER A 22 -41.39 -26.76 -3.32
N GLU A 23 -41.10 -27.30 -2.14
CA GLU A 23 -40.57 -26.53 -1.00
C GLU A 23 -39.14 -26.06 -1.21
N ARG A 24 -38.28 -26.91 -1.83
CA ARG A 24 -36.91 -26.52 -2.20
C ARG A 24 -36.91 -25.41 -3.23
N GLY A 25 -37.76 -25.47 -4.24
CA GLY A 25 -37.93 -24.44 -5.26
C GLY A 25 -38.49 -23.13 -4.69
N ARG A 26 -39.38 -23.19 -3.71
CA ARG A 26 -39.92 -22.01 -3.01
C ARG A 26 -38.88 -21.35 -2.14
N ARG A 27 -38.11 -22.10 -1.37
CA ARG A 27 -36.99 -21.55 -0.51
C ARG A 27 -35.88 -20.94 -1.35
N ALA A 28 -35.53 -21.52 -2.51
CA ALA A 28 -34.55 -20.95 -3.42
C ALA A 28 -35.02 -19.59 -3.97
N ARG A 29 -36.25 -19.45 -4.40
CA ARG A 29 -36.84 -18.17 -4.88
C ARG A 29 -36.89 -17.11 -3.79
N VAL A 30 -37.24 -17.46 -2.56
CA VAL A 30 -37.25 -16.52 -1.43
C VAL A 30 -35.83 -16.00 -1.16
N SER A 31 -34.82 -16.89 -1.16
CA SER A 31 -33.41 -16.47 -0.98
C SER A 31 -32.94 -15.51 -2.09
N GLU A 32 -33.40 -15.70 -3.33
CA GLU A 32 -33.06 -14.81 -4.45
C GLU A 32 -33.69 -13.42 -4.28
N TRP A 33 -34.95 -13.35 -3.89
CA TRP A 33 -35.60 -12.06 -3.63
C TRP A 33 -34.97 -11.31 -2.45
N ILE A 34 -34.54 -12.01 -1.40
CA ILE A 34 -33.78 -11.43 -0.30
C ILE A 34 -32.44 -10.87 -0.80
N ALA A 35 -31.73 -11.61 -1.65
CA ALA A 35 -30.47 -11.13 -2.20
C ALA A 35 -30.64 -9.93 -3.15
N VAL A 36 -31.72 -9.90 -3.95
CA VAL A 36 -32.08 -8.75 -4.78
C VAL A 36 -32.41 -7.53 -3.92
N ALA A 37 -33.25 -7.72 -2.89
CA ALA A 37 -33.58 -6.66 -1.94
C ALA A 37 -32.35 -6.12 -1.21
N TRP A 38 -31.42 -7.00 -0.86
CA TRP A 38 -30.15 -6.62 -0.25
C TRP A 38 -29.32 -5.74 -1.20
N ILE A 39 -29.13 -6.13 -2.48
CA ILE A 39 -28.38 -5.32 -3.45
C ILE A 39 -29.00 -3.95 -3.63
N ILE A 40 -30.32 -3.88 -3.80
CA ILE A 40 -31.03 -2.61 -3.95
C ILE A 40 -30.88 -1.74 -2.70
N GLY A 41 -31.15 -2.32 -1.53
CA GLY A 41 -31.04 -1.61 -0.25
C GLY A 41 -29.62 -1.12 0.01
N TYR A 42 -28.62 -1.96 -0.25
CA TYR A 42 -27.22 -1.57 -0.11
C TYR A 42 -26.82 -0.49 -1.13
N ALA A 43 -27.23 -0.59 -2.39
CA ALA A 43 -26.97 0.43 -3.39
C ALA A 43 -27.57 1.80 -2.96
N ILE A 44 -28.83 1.82 -2.52
CA ILE A 44 -29.45 3.05 -1.99
C ILE A 44 -28.64 3.60 -0.82
N PHE A 45 -28.29 2.75 0.14
CA PHE A 45 -27.49 3.13 1.29
C PHE A 45 -26.10 3.67 0.90
N PHE A 46 -25.38 2.99 -0.01
CA PHE A 46 -24.07 3.39 -0.49
C PHE A 46 -24.10 4.74 -1.21
N PHE A 47 -25.04 4.93 -2.13
CA PHE A 47 -25.16 6.16 -2.93
C PHE A 47 -25.76 7.33 -2.17
N HIS A 48 -26.35 7.10 -0.99
CA HIS A 48 -26.83 8.17 -0.11
C HIS A 48 -25.69 9.02 0.46
N PHE A 49 -24.51 8.47 0.65
CA PHE A 49 -23.37 9.21 1.21
C PHE A 49 -22.74 10.15 0.18
N THR A 50 -22.38 11.34 0.65
CA THR A 50 -21.46 12.23 -0.07
C THR A 50 -20.03 11.65 -0.02
N LEU A 51 -19.12 12.22 -0.80
CA LEU A 51 -17.71 11.91 -0.69
C LEU A 51 -17.13 12.59 0.58
N PRO A 52 -16.64 11.86 1.60
CA PRO A 52 -16.18 12.43 2.87
C PRO A 52 -15.11 13.52 2.74
N ASN A 53 -14.16 13.35 1.79
CA ASN A 53 -13.11 14.34 1.54
C ASN A 53 -13.53 15.43 0.53
N ASN A 54 -14.70 15.30 -0.08
CA ASN A 54 -15.27 16.30 -0.97
C ASN A 54 -16.79 16.33 -0.86
N SER A 55 -17.27 16.86 0.26
CA SER A 55 -18.71 16.90 0.60
C SER A 55 -19.58 17.70 -0.38
N ALA A 56 -18.96 18.48 -1.28
CA ALA A 56 -19.70 19.19 -2.35
C ALA A 56 -20.24 18.23 -3.42
N PHE A 57 -19.75 17.01 -3.52
CA PHE A 57 -20.16 16.01 -4.50
C PHE A 57 -20.81 14.80 -3.81
N SER A 58 -22.00 14.42 -4.29
CA SER A 58 -22.58 13.13 -3.97
C SER A 58 -21.98 12.04 -4.87
N ARG A 59 -22.09 10.78 -4.45
CA ARG A 59 -21.70 9.65 -5.31
C ARG A 59 -22.58 9.52 -6.55
N VAL A 60 -23.81 9.99 -6.47
CA VAL A 60 -24.73 10.04 -7.63
C VAL A 60 -24.23 11.05 -8.65
N ASP A 61 -23.73 12.20 -8.20
CA ASP A 61 -23.18 13.23 -9.11
C ASP A 61 -21.99 12.70 -9.90
N VAL A 62 -21.07 11.96 -9.25
CA VAL A 62 -19.94 11.31 -9.95
C VAL A 62 -20.43 10.38 -11.07
N TRP A 63 -21.52 9.65 -10.82
CA TRP A 63 -22.07 8.72 -11.79
C TRP A 63 -22.79 9.44 -12.93
N LEU A 64 -23.58 10.47 -12.61
CA LEU A 64 -24.33 11.25 -13.59
C LEU A 64 -23.41 12.09 -14.51
N GLU A 65 -22.33 12.63 -13.96
CA GLU A 65 -21.35 13.42 -14.71
C GLU A 65 -20.38 12.56 -15.56
N LEU A 66 -20.37 11.25 -15.39
CA LEU A 66 -19.43 10.36 -16.11
C LEU A 66 -19.42 10.57 -17.63
N PRO A 67 -20.55 10.72 -18.36
CA PRO A 67 -20.52 10.98 -19.81
C PRO A 67 -19.80 12.28 -20.16
N ASN A 68 -20.04 13.37 -19.41
CA ASN A 68 -19.40 14.67 -19.61
C ASN A 68 -17.90 14.59 -19.31
N LEU A 69 -17.53 13.90 -18.24
CA LEU A 69 -16.13 13.70 -17.83
C LEU A 69 -15.35 12.89 -18.88
N LEU A 70 -15.96 11.82 -19.41
CA LEU A 70 -15.36 11.02 -20.49
C LEU A 70 -15.18 11.86 -21.76
N TRP A 71 -16.17 12.66 -22.10
CA TRP A 71 -16.12 13.49 -23.31
C TRP A 71 -15.06 14.58 -23.19
N SER A 72 -15.06 15.35 -22.11
CA SER A 72 -14.17 16.50 -21.91
C SER A 72 -12.71 16.08 -21.64
N ASN A 73 -12.50 14.99 -20.94
CA ASN A 73 -11.16 14.60 -20.49
C ASN A 73 -10.49 13.52 -21.35
N VAL A 74 -11.27 12.65 -22.01
CA VAL A 74 -10.75 11.52 -22.78
C VAL A 74 -10.89 11.77 -24.29
N VAL A 75 -12.09 12.17 -24.73
CA VAL A 75 -12.37 12.33 -26.17
C VAL A 75 -11.85 13.66 -26.71
N THR A 76 -12.04 14.73 -25.96
CA THR A 76 -11.60 16.09 -26.33
C THR A 76 -10.72 16.70 -25.24
N PRO A 77 -9.54 16.14 -24.95
CA PRO A 77 -8.65 16.72 -23.94
C PRO A 77 -8.26 18.15 -24.35
N PRO A 78 -8.03 19.05 -23.39
CA PRO A 78 -7.61 20.41 -23.67
C PRO A 78 -6.38 20.42 -24.58
N LYS A 79 -6.46 21.10 -25.72
CA LYS A 79 -5.32 21.27 -26.64
C LYS A 79 -4.45 22.42 -26.14
N SER A 80 -3.57 22.15 -25.20
CA SER A 80 -2.52 23.08 -24.80
C SER A 80 -1.16 22.38 -24.82
N PRO A 81 -0.05 23.08 -24.99
CA PRO A 81 1.29 22.47 -24.83
C PRO A 81 1.46 21.76 -23.47
N ALA A 82 0.78 22.28 -22.46
CA ALA A 82 0.76 21.71 -21.13
C ALA A 82 0.04 20.35 -21.02
N THR A 83 -0.91 20.03 -21.93
CA THR A 83 -1.69 18.80 -21.91
C THR A 83 -1.86 18.28 -23.34
N SER A 84 -1.06 17.30 -23.72
CA SER A 84 -1.02 16.74 -25.08
C SER A 84 -0.65 15.27 -25.07
N TRP A 85 -1.14 14.52 -26.04
CA TRP A 85 -0.74 13.12 -26.29
C TRP A 85 0.77 12.97 -26.58
N SER A 86 1.42 13.99 -27.14
CA SER A 86 2.87 14.00 -27.35
C SER A 86 3.68 13.90 -26.07
N ASN A 87 3.12 14.35 -24.95
CA ASN A 87 3.78 14.31 -23.63
C ASN A 87 3.91 12.88 -23.06
N LEU A 88 3.19 11.90 -23.63
CA LEU A 88 3.33 10.50 -23.21
C LEU A 88 4.73 9.93 -23.43
N SER A 89 5.45 10.43 -24.44
CA SER A 89 6.83 10.01 -24.72
C SER A 89 7.80 10.31 -23.56
N GLN A 90 7.54 11.35 -22.76
CA GLN A 90 8.34 11.73 -21.59
C GLN A 90 8.33 10.67 -20.49
N ARG A 91 7.39 9.69 -20.53
CA ARG A 91 7.24 8.64 -19.53
C ARG A 91 7.93 7.33 -19.91
N LEU A 92 8.43 7.23 -21.14
CA LEU A 92 8.95 5.96 -21.68
C LEU A 92 10.15 5.42 -20.90
N ASP A 93 11.06 6.29 -20.50
CA ASP A 93 12.23 5.89 -19.71
C ASP A 93 11.85 5.39 -18.32
N LEU A 94 10.83 5.99 -17.67
CA LEU A 94 10.29 5.52 -16.39
C LEU A 94 9.75 4.10 -16.52
N PHE A 95 9.00 3.84 -17.60
CA PHE A 95 8.44 2.51 -17.90
C PHE A 95 9.53 1.48 -18.20
N VAL A 96 10.59 1.87 -18.90
CA VAL A 96 11.73 0.98 -19.20
C VAL A 96 12.45 0.57 -17.93
N VAL A 97 12.75 1.49 -17.03
CA VAL A 97 13.38 1.19 -15.74
C VAL A 97 12.49 0.28 -14.88
N ALA A 98 11.19 0.60 -14.79
CA ALA A 98 10.23 -0.24 -14.05
C ALA A 98 10.12 -1.65 -14.66
N ALA A 99 10.04 -1.77 -15.98
CA ALA A 99 9.99 -3.06 -16.66
C ALA A 99 11.26 -3.89 -16.43
N ALA A 100 12.43 -3.26 -16.43
CA ALA A 100 13.71 -3.94 -16.13
C ALA A 100 13.73 -4.51 -14.70
N ILE A 101 13.26 -3.74 -13.71
CA ILE A 101 13.14 -4.21 -12.33
C ILE A 101 12.14 -5.36 -12.20
N TRP A 102 10.97 -5.28 -12.85
CA TRP A 102 9.98 -6.34 -12.86
C TRP A 102 10.49 -7.62 -13.53
N LEU A 103 11.16 -7.49 -14.66
CA LEU A 103 11.76 -8.62 -15.38
C LEU A 103 12.86 -9.28 -14.56
N GLY A 104 13.75 -8.47 -13.97
CA GLY A 104 14.78 -8.95 -13.04
C GLY A 104 14.21 -9.64 -11.83
N SER A 105 13.17 -9.05 -11.22
CA SER A 105 12.48 -9.65 -10.07
C SER A 105 11.79 -10.97 -10.43
N TRP A 106 11.11 -11.07 -11.57
CA TRP A 106 10.58 -12.33 -12.06
C TRP A 106 11.67 -13.40 -12.19
N ALA A 107 12.81 -13.05 -12.76
CA ALA A 107 13.92 -13.99 -12.95
C ALA A 107 14.54 -14.45 -11.63
N VAL A 108 14.86 -13.50 -10.73
CA VAL A 108 15.38 -13.81 -9.38
C VAL A 108 14.41 -14.72 -8.62
N GLY A 109 13.14 -14.38 -8.62
CA GLY A 109 12.13 -15.21 -7.96
C GLY A 109 11.94 -16.57 -8.62
N GLY A 110 12.00 -16.65 -9.95
CA GLY A 110 11.99 -17.92 -10.69
C GLY A 110 13.12 -18.85 -10.28
N LEU A 111 14.34 -18.33 -10.17
CA LEU A 111 15.52 -19.05 -9.69
C LEU A 111 15.37 -19.51 -8.24
N LEU A 112 14.87 -18.63 -7.35
CA LEU A 112 14.64 -18.97 -5.95
C LEU A 112 13.55 -20.05 -5.80
N LEU A 113 12.45 -19.99 -6.56
CA LEU A 113 11.42 -21.03 -6.55
C LEU A 113 11.97 -22.39 -7.02
N ARG A 114 12.91 -22.40 -7.99
CA ARG A 114 13.62 -23.62 -8.41
C ARG A 114 14.50 -24.14 -7.28
N ALA A 115 15.32 -23.26 -6.68
CA ALA A 115 16.20 -23.63 -5.57
C ALA A 115 15.44 -24.22 -4.38
N MET A 116 14.26 -23.63 -4.05
CA MET A 116 13.36 -24.14 -3.01
C MET A 116 12.54 -25.34 -3.48
N SER A 117 12.66 -25.75 -4.74
CA SER A 117 11.90 -26.84 -5.37
C SER A 117 10.39 -26.70 -5.15
N ILE A 118 9.84 -25.48 -5.25
CA ILE A 118 8.40 -25.23 -5.07
C ILE A 118 7.63 -25.94 -6.21
N PRO A 119 6.62 -26.78 -5.91
CA PRO A 119 5.94 -27.62 -6.90
C PRO A 119 4.87 -26.86 -7.68
N LEU A 120 5.28 -25.85 -8.44
CA LEU A 120 4.42 -25.09 -9.35
C LEU A 120 4.89 -25.33 -10.80
N ALA A 121 3.92 -25.66 -11.66
CA ALA A 121 4.18 -25.99 -13.07
C ALA A 121 4.86 -24.82 -13.79
N THR A 122 5.93 -25.11 -14.52
CA THR A 122 6.65 -24.12 -15.35
C THR A 122 5.69 -23.49 -16.37
N GLY A 123 5.69 -22.17 -16.45
CA GLY A 123 4.80 -21.40 -17.34
C GLY A 123 3.38 -21.21 -16.83
N SER A 124 3.02 -21.71 -15.64
CA SER A 124 1.72 -21.43 -15.03
C SER A 124 1.61 -20.01 -14.49
N ALA A 125 0.41 -19.45 -14.50
CA ALA A 125 0.14 -18.14 -13.90
C ALA A 125 0.45 -18.14 -12.38
N GLU A 126 0.20 -19.23 -11.69
CA GLU A 126 0.51 -19.42 -10.27
C GLU A 126 2.01 -19.29 -10.00
N ARG A 127 2.85 -19.91 -10.87
CA ARG A 127 4.30 -19.79 -10.79
C ARG A 127 4.76 -18.36 -11.07
N LEU A 128 4.19 -17.71 -12.10
CA LEU A 128 4.51 -16.31 -12.43
C LEU A 128 4.24 -15.38 -11.24
N VAL A 129 3.07 -15.48 -10.62
CA VAL A 129 2.68 -14.68 -9.45
C VAL A 129 3.65 -14.91 -8.29
N CYS A 130 3.95 -16.17 -7.97
CA CYS A 130 4.87 -16.48 -6.88
C CYS A 130 6.30 -16.04 -7.19
N ALA A 131 6.77 -16.17 -8.44
CA ALA A 131 8.09 -15.73 -8.85
C ALA A 131 8.23 -14.20 -8.73
N CYS A 132 7.27 -13.43 -9.24
CA CYS A 132 7.29 -11.98 -9.08
C CYS A 132 7.26 -11.56 -7.61
N GLY A 133 6.39 -12.17 -6.79
CA GLY A 133 6.30 -11.85 -5.37
C GLY A 133 7.59 -12.15 -4.59
N VAL A 134 8.18 -13.34 -4.80
CA VAL A 134 9.47 -13.71 -4.17
C VAL A 134 10.58 -12.79 -4.65
N GLY A 135 10.62 -12.53 -5.97
CA GLY A 135 11.69 -11.75 -6.58
C GLY A 135 11.69 -10.29 -6.14
N LEU A 136 10.54 -9.62 -6.08
CA LEU A 136 10.46 -8.23 -5.60
C LEU A 136 11.00 -8.09 -4.17
N SER A 137 10.64 -9.02 -3.28
CA SER A 137 11.17 -9.04 -1.92
C SER A 137 12.68 -9.33 -1.88
N ALA A 138 13.15 -10.31 -2.66
CA ALA A 138 14.55 -10.65 -2.73
C ALA A 138 15.41 -9.52 -3.33
N VAL A 139 14.93 -8.84 -4.37
CA VAL A 139 15.59 -7.68 -4.99
C VAL A 139 15.62 -6.49 -4.03
N SER A 140 14.56 -6.27 -3.24
CA SER A 140 14.55 -5.29 -2.15
C SER A 140 15.63 -5.60 -1.11
N LEU A 141 15.76 -6.86 -0.68
CA LEU A 141 16.81 -7.29 0.26
C LEU A 141 18.23 -7.18 -0.33
N LEU A 142 18.37 -7.46 -1.62
CA LEU A 142 19.64 -7.24 -2.34
C LEU A 142 20.03 -5.75 -2.32
N THR A 143 19.06 -4.87 -2.62
CA THR A 143 19.27 -3.42 -2.58
C THR A 143 19.62 -2.95 -1.17
N LEU A 144 18.94 -3.47 -0.15
CA LEU A 144 19.27 -3.22 1.25
C LEU A 144 20.72 -3.63 1.56
N GLY A 145 21.12 -4.85 1.21
CA GLY A 145 22.47 -5.36 1.46
C GLY A 145 23.55 -4.54 0.76
N CYS A 146 23.37 -4.25 -0.52
CA CYS A 146 24.29 -3.38 -1.27
C CYS A 146 24.34 -1.96 -0.69
N GLY A 147 23.17 -1.41 -0.30
CA GLY A 147 23.11 -0.09 0.31
C GLY A 147 23.82 -0.01 1.66
N LEU A 148 23.66 -1.00 2.53
CA LEU A 148 24.37 -1.07 3.81
C LEU A 148 25.89 -1.20 3.63
N ALA A 149 26.33 -1.91 2.57
CA ALA A 149 27.74 -2.05 2.21
C ALA A 149 28.33 -0.81 1.48
N GLY A 150 27.53 0.19 1.11
CA GLY A 150 27.95 1.33 0.31
C GLY A 150 28.21 0.98 -1.17
N TRP A 151 27.55 -0.07 -1.69
CA TRP A 151 27.71 -0.59 -3.06
C TRP A 151 26.49 -0.25 -3.95
N LEU A 152 25.92 0.94 -3.82
CA LEU A 152 24.82 1.41 -4.64
C LEU A 152 25.30 1.78 -6.06
N SER A 153 25.67 0.77 -6.84
CA SER A 153 26.17 0.91 -8.20
C SER A 153 25.14 0.43 -9.21
N PRO A 154 24.81 1.23 -10.26
CA PRO A 154 23.90 0.83 -11.32
C PRO A 154 24.41 -0.38 -12.10
N TRP A 155 25.73 -0.48 -12.29
CA TRP A 155 26.36 -1.60 -12.97
C TRP A 155 26.26 -2.90 -12.17
N LEU A 156 26.47 -2.84 -10.84
CA LEU A 156 26.37 -3.99 -9.97
C LEU A 156 24.92 -4.49 -9.90
N LEU A 157 23.98 -3.61 -9.57
CA LEU A 157 22.57 -3.99 -9.39
C LEU A 157 21.91 -4.34 -10.73
N GLY A 158 22.12 -3.52 -11.75
CA GLY A 158 21.60 -3.78 -13.11
C GLY A 158 22.21 -5.04 -13.72
N GLY A 159 23.53 -5.24 -13.56
CA GLY A 159 24.22 -6.45 -14.01
C GLY A 159 23.70 -7.71 -13.32
N ALA A 160 23.48 -7.67 -11.99
CA ALA A 160 22.91 -8.80 -11.24
C ALA A 160 21.51 -9.18 -11.76
N LEU A 161 20.66 -8.19 -12.02
CA LEU A 161 19.31 -8.42 -12.60
C LEU A 161 19.42 -9.01 -14.01
N ALA A 162 20.30 -8.47 -14.87
CA ALA A 162 20.48 -8.95 -16.23
C ALA A 162 21.00 -10.41 -16.25
N VAL A 163 21.96 -10.74 -15.39
CA VAL A 163 22.47 -12.13 -15.25
C VAL A 163 21.35 -13.07 -14.80
N ALA A 164 20.56 -12.68 -13.82
CA ALA A 164 19.43 -13.48 -13.36
C ALA A 164 18.42 -13.75 -14.50
N VAL A 165 18.12 -12.72 -15.32
CA VAL A 165 17.24 -12.85 -16.50
C VAL A 165 17.82 -13.84 -17.52
N MET A 166 19.11 -13.75 -17.84
CA MET A 166 19.76 -14.66 -18.77
C MET A 166 19.70 -16.11 -18.28
N ILE A 167 20.00 -16.34 -16.98
CA ILE A 167 19.97 -17.69 -16.39
C ILE A 167 18.54 -18.26 -16.40
N GLU A 168 17.54 -17.51 -15.89
CA GLU A 168 16.16 -18.03 -15.83
C GLU A 168 15.57 -18.26 -17.23
N ALA A 169 15.89 -17.38 -18.20
CA ALA A 169 15.48 -17.56 -19.61
C ALA A 169 16.09 -18.84 -20.19
N SER A 170 17.40 -19.08 -20.00
CA SER A 170 18.09 -20.29 -20.48
C SER A 170 17.50 -21.57 -19.88
N LEU A 171 17.25 -21.59 -18.55
CA LEU A 171 16.63 -22.74 -17.87
C LEU A 171 15.18 -22.98 -18.30
N SER A 172 14.45 -21.91 -18.61
CA SER A 172 13.06 -21.99 -19.06
C SER A 172 12.93 -22.46 -20.52
N LEU A 173 13.89 -22.15 -21.37
CA LEU A 173 13.95 -22.62 -22.76
C LEU A 173 14.46 -24.06 -22.86
N GLY A 174 15.51 -24.41 -22.11
CA GLY A 174 16.09 -25.76 -22.09
C GLY A 174 15.14 -26.83 -21.56
N GLY A 175 14.29 -26.49 -20.58
CA GLY A 175 13.29 -27.42 -20.04
C GLY A 175 12.14 -27.76 -21.02
N ARG A 176 11.94 -27.00 -22.10
CA ARG A 176 10.95 -27.33 -23.14
C ARG A 176 11.42 -28.40 -24.13
N GLY A 177 12.71 -28.58 -24.26
CA GLY A 177 13.29 -29.58 -25.17
C GLY A 177 13.29 -31.02 -24.61
N SER A 178 13.27 -31.19 -23.28
CA SER A 178 13.37 -32.51 -22.65
C SER A 178 12.01 -33.19 -22.39
N CYS A 179 10.91 -32.47 -22.49
CA CYS A 179 9.56 -33.05 -22.29
C CYS A 179 8.96 -33.71 -23.56
N GLN A 180 9.69 -33.80 -24.68
CA GLN A 180 9.21 -34.46 -25.90
C GLN A 180 9.71 -35.90 -26.06
N ALA A 181 10.46 -36.46 -25.09
CA ALA A 181 11.11 -37.74 -25.22
C ALA A 181 10.70 -38.82 -24.18
N ASP A 182 9.61 -38.60 -23.43
CA ASP A 182 9.14 -39.66 -22.49
C ASP A 182 7.61 -39.80 -22.59
N ASP A 183 7.18 -40.44 -23.70
CA ASP A 183 5.83 -41.02 -23.84
C ASP A 183 5.81 -42.35 -23.12
N GLY A 184 5.24 -42.35 -21.92
CA GLY A 184 4.91 -43.63 -21.29
C GLY A 184 4.83 -43.64 -19.77
N GLN A 185 3.87 -42.98 -19.20
CA GLN A 185 3.06 -43.47 -18.08
C GLN A 185 2.05 -42.43 -17.64
N ASP A 186 0.81 -42.60 -18.06
CA ASP A 186 -0.36 -41.87 -17.58
C ASP A 186 -0.58 -42.17 -16.10
N ILE A 187 -0.23 -41.18 -15.24
CA ILE A 187 -0.75 -41.11 -13.89
C ILE A 187 -1.80 -40.02 -13.89
N GLY A 188 -3.06 -40.42 -13.75
CA GLY A 188 -4.28 -39.64 -13.81
C GLY A 188 -4.22 -38.21 -13.25
N SER A 189 -3.96 -37.27 -14.10
CA SER A 189 -4.15 -35.84 -13.82
C SER A 189 -5.52 -35.40 -14.27
N ALA A 190 -6.51 -35.52 -13.39
CA ALA A 190 -7.78 -34.86 -13.57
C ALA A 190 -7.57 -33.33 -13.59
N GLY A 191 -7.65 -32.71 -14.76
CA GLY A 191 -7.87 -31.27 -14.92
C GLY A 191 -6.69 -30.35 -15.23
N VAL A 192 -5.82 -30.75 -16.15
CA VAL A 192 -4.93 -29.77 -16.81
C VAL A 192 -5.67 -29.17 -18.00
N SER A 193 -6.16 -27.93 -17.84
CA SER A 193 -6.64 -27.14 -18.98
C SER A 193 -5.49 -26.84 -19.93
N PRO A 194 -5.72 -26.91 -21.25
CA PRO A 194 -4.69 -26.66 -22.27
C PRO A 194 -4.18 -25.21 -22.14
N ALA A 195 -2.88 -25.07 -22.34
CA ALA A 195 -2.23 -23.77 -22.49
C ALA A 195 -3.07 -22.89 -23.45
N LEU A 196 -3.24 -21.62 -23.10
CA LEU A 196 -3.88 -20.59 -23.93
C LEU A 196 -3.22 -20.59 -25.31
N ASN A 197 -3.78 -21.32 -26.25
CA ASN A 197 -3.35 -21.33 -27.63
C ASN A 197 -3.88 -20.05 -28.29
N ARG A 198 -3.09 -18.96 -28.23
CA ARG A 198 -3.44 -17.64 -28.81
C ARG A 198 -3.88 -17.73 -30.28
N ARG A 199 -3.39 -18.72 -31.04
CA ARG A 199 -3.83 -18.96 -32.41
C ARG A 199 -5.26 -19.48 -32.51
N SER A 200 -5.68 -20.37 -31.62
CA SER A 200 -7.03 -20.94 -31.65
C SER A 200 -8.12 -19.92 -31.34
N THR A 201 -7.86 -18.95 -30.46
CA THR A 201 -8.84 -17.92 -30.09
C THR A 201 -9.07 -16.92 -31.23
N TRP A 202 -7.99 -16.48 -31.90
CA TRP A 202 -8.08 -15.55 -33.01
C TRP A 202 -8.67 -16.21 -34.30
N GLU A 203 -8.31 -17.43 -34.57
CA GLU A 203 -8.89 -18.20 -35.67
C GLU A 203 -10.37 -18.57 -35.43
N SER A 204 -10.73 -18.89 -34.18
CA SER A 204 -12.12 -19.07 -33.76
C SER A 204 -12.94 -17.79 -33.91
N LEU A 205 -12.39 -16.63 -33.52
CA LEU A 205 -13.03 -15.31 -33.71
C LEU A 205 -13.25 -14.98 -35.18
N LYS A 206 -12.26 -15.23 -36.06
CA LYS A 206 -12.40 -15.04 -37.48
C LYS A 206 -13.45 -15.96 -38.09
N GLY A 207 -13.51 -17.20 -37.65
CA GLY A 207 -14.51 -18.17 -38.09
C GLY A 207 -15.94 -17.82 -37.68
N PHE A 208 -16.12 -17.21 -36.47
CA PHE A 208 -17.43 -16.72 -36.00
C PHE A 208 -17.90 -15.48 -36.78
N VAL A 209 -17.02 -14.49 -36.95
CA VAL A 209 -17.33 -13.26 -37.68
C VAL A 209 -17.68 -13.56 -39.16
N SER A 210 -17.01 -14.55 -39.77
CA SER A 210 -17.27 -14.93 -41.15
C SER A 210 -18.58 -15.71 -41.37
N ARG A 211 -19.15 -16.32 -40.30
CA ARG A 211 -20.41 -17.08 -40.37
C ARG A 211 -21.65 -16.35 -39.87
N GLY A 212 -21.51 -15.11 -39.36
CA GLY A 212 -22.64 -14.35 -38.81
C GLY A 212 -23.27 -14.98 -37.56
N GLU A 213 -22.56 -15.88 -36.89
CA GLU A 213 -23.01 -16.54 -35.64
C GLU A 213 -22.87 -15.60 -34.44
N GLN A 214 -23.83 -15.64 -33.50
CA GLN A 214 -23.74 -14.87 -32.27
C GLN A 214 -22.60 -15.40 -31.40
N LEU A 215 -21.74 -14.47 -30.93
CA LEU A 215 -20.63 -14.77 -30.02
C LEU A 215 -21.16 -15.47 -28.73
N PRO A 216 -20.53 -16.57 -28.25
CA PRO A 216 -20.98 -17.23 -27.04
C PRO A 216 -20.85 -16.26 -25.84
N TYR A 217 -21.86 -16.23 -24.98
CA TYR A 217 -21.95 -15.34 -23.80
C TYR A 217 -20.67 -15.33 -22.95
N SER A 218 -20.02 -16.50 -22.80
CA SER A 218 -18.75 -16.62 -22.06
C SER A 218 -17.60 -15.82 -22.70
N LEU A 219 -17.56 -15.75 -24.01
CA LEU A 219 -16.51 -15.00 -24.74
C LEU A 219 -16.74 -13.48 -24.60
N VAL A 220 -18.00 -13.03 -24.71
CA VAL A 220 -18.38 -11.62 -24.50
C VAL A 220 -18.01 -11.18 -23.08
N ALA A 221 -18.37 -11.96 -22.07
CA ALA A 221 -18.06 -11.67 -20.68
C ALA A 221 -16.54 -11.59 -20.41
N LYS A 222 -15.76 -12.50 -20.99
CA LYS A 222 -14.29 -12.47 -20.88
C LYS A 222 -13.69 -11.23 -21.60
N SER A 223 -14.20 -10.90 -22.77
CA SER A 223 -13.75 -9.70 -23.49
C SER A 223 -14.03 -8.43 -22.71
N LEU A 224 -15.23 -8.31 -22.14
CA LEU A 224 -15.58 -7.18 -21.28
C LEU A 224 -14.67 -7.12 -20.04
N ALA A 225 -14.37 -8.25 -19.40
CA ALA A 225 -13.46 -8.30 -18.27
C ALA A 225 -12.05 -7.82 -18.66
N VAL A 226 -11.52 -8.30 -19.80
CA VAL A 226 -10.21 -7.88 -20.33
C VAL A 226 -10.19 -6.39 -20.63
N VAL A 227 -11.21 -5.85 -21.31
CA VAL A 227 -11.31 -4.42 -21.61
C VAL A 227 -11.36 -3.60 -20.31
N THR A 228 -12.22 -3.99 -19.36
CA THR A 228 -12.30 -3.30 -18.06
C THR A 228 -10.96 -3.30 -17.34
N ILE A 229 -10.32 -4.46 -17.19
CA ILE A 229 -9.01 -4.56 -16.55
C ILE A 229 -7.98 -3.68 -17.26
N SER A 230 -7.94 -3.71 -18.62
CA SER A 230 -6.99 -2.92 -19.40
C SER A 230 -7.17 -1.42 -19.20
N LEU A 231 -8.41 -0.93 -19.15
CA LEU A 231 -8.70 0.50 -18.90
C LEU A 231 -8.18 0.95 -17.53
N PHE A 232 -8.47 0.19 -16.47
CA PHE A 232 -8.00 0.53 -15.13
C PHE A 232 -6.48 0.40 -15.00
N LEU A 233 -5.86 -0.62 -15.61
CA LEU A 233 -4.41 -0.77 -15.62
C LEU A 233 -3.71 0.36 -16.38
N LEU A 234 -4.29 0.81 -17.49
CA LEU A 234 -3.76 1.96 -18.25
C LEU A 234 -3.83 3.24 -17.40
N ALA A 235 -4.95 3.48 -16.73
CA ALA A 235 -5.09 4.62 -15.83
C ALA A 235 -4.08 4.55 -14.65
N MET A 236 -3.90 3.37 -14.04
CA MET A 236 -2.89 3.17 -12.99
C MET A 236 -1.47 3.41 -13.51
N LEU A 237 -1.13 2.90 -14.70
CA LEU A 237 0.19 3.09 -15.31
C LEU A 237 0.49 4.56 -15.57
N LEU A 238 -0.45 5.29 -16.17
CA LEU A 238 -0.29 6.71 -16.46
C LEU A 238 -0.29 7.54 -15.17
N GLY A 239 -1.14 7.22 -14.21
CA GLY A 239 -1.21 7.91 -12.92
C GLY A 239 0.04 7.70 -12.07
N SER A 240 0.63 6.50 -12.09
CA SER A 240 1.85 6.20 -11.33
C SER A 240 3.09 6.92 -11.87
N ALA A 241 3.06 7.41 -13.11
CA ALA A 241 4.14 8.20 -13.68
C ALA A 241 4.03 9.71 -13.39
N LEU A 242 3.08 10.13 -12.55
CA LEU A 242 2.91 11.52 -12.14
C LEU A 242 3.72 11.84 -10.88
N PRO A 243 4.19 13.09 -10.73
CA PRO A 243 4.88 13.55 -9.53
C PRO A 243 4.06 13.36 -8.26
N PRO A 244 4.70 12.98 -7.14
CA PRO A 244 4.01 12.74 -5.87
C PRO A 244 3.53 14.05 -5.23
N THR A 245 2.34 14.00 -4.62
CA THR A 245 1.74 15.15 -3.91
C THR A 245 1.44 14.84 -2.44
N ASP A 246 1.47 13.58 -2.05
CA ASP A 246 1.09 13.13 -0.72
C ASP A 246 2.15 13.44 0.33
N PHE A 247 1.70 13.87 1.51
CA PHE A 247 2.55 14.28 2.63
C PHE A 247 3.55 13.19 3.05
N ASP A 248 3.07 12.01 3.38
CA ASP A 248 3.92 10.90 3.85
C ASP A 248 4.94 10.46 2.80
N VAL A 249 4.57 10.49 1.52
CA VAL A 249 5.46 10.17 0.41
C VAL A 249 6.64 11.14 0.36
N LYS A 250 6.35 12.43 0.49
CA LYS A 250 7.37 13.50 0.49
C LYS A 250 8.15 13.60 1.80
N ALA A 251 7.60 13.12 2.92
CA ALA A 251 8.25 13.20 4.22
C ALA A 251 9.22 12.03 4.48
N TYR A 252 8.92 10.81 4.01
CA TYR A 252 9.76 9.65 4.30
C TYR A 252 9.79 8.55 3.25
N HIS A 253 8.68 8.21 2.54
CA HIS A 253 8.68 7.10 1.59
C HIS A 253 9.65 7.31 0.42
N LEU A 254 9.75 8.52 -0.10
CA LEU A 254 10.72 8.86 -1.15
C LEU A 254 11.90 9.67 -0.62
N THR A 255 11.74 10.43 0.47
CA THR A 255 12.83 11.22 1.06
C THR A 255 13.92 10.32 1.65
N GLY A 256 13.56 9.24 2.36
CA GLY A 256 14.55 8.29 2.87
C GLY A 256 15.41 7.68 1.76
N PRO A 257 14.83 7.08 0.71
CA PRO A 257 15.56 6.62 -0.46
C PRO A 257 16.41 7.71 -1.15
N LYS A 258 15.89 8.95 -1.27
CA LYS A 258 16.66 10.08 -1.81
C LYS A 258 17.91 10.34 -1.00
N GLU A 259 17.82 10.40 0.33
CA GLU A 259 18.99 10.61 1.20
C GLU A 259 19.99 9.46 1.09
N TYR A 260 19.54 8.21 1.04
CA TYR A 260 20.43 7.06 0.81
C TYR A 260 21.09 7.09 -0.56
N PHE A 261 20.36 7.51 -1.59
CA PHE A 261 20.94 7.68 -2.94
C PHE A 261 22.02 8.78 -2.96
N LEU A 262 21.73 9.94 -2.38
CA LEU A 262 22.66 11.07 -2.33
C LEU A 262 23.90 10.75 -1.48
N ASN A 263 23.75 9.98 -0.41
CA ASN A 263 24.84 9.53 0.46
C ASN A 263 25.63 8.34 -0.13
N GLY A 264 25.10 7.68 -1.17
CA GLY A 264 25.68 6.45 -1.72
C GLY A 264 25.63 5.24 -0.80
N GLN A 265 24.97 5.36 0.35
CA GLN A 265 24.90 4.34 1.40
C GLN A 265 23.65 4.46 2.26
N ILE A 266 23.13 3.32 2.76
CA ILE A 266 22.09 3.28 3.76
C ILE A 266 22.69 3.45 5.15
N THR A 267 22.32 4.52 5.84
CA THR A 267 22.78 4.85 7.19
C THR A 267 21.60 5.10 8.12
N PHE A 268 21.86 5.15 9.42
CA PHE A 268 20.88 5.61 10.40
C PHE A 268 20.63 7.11 10.23
N LEU A 269 19.37 7.51 10.04
CA LEU A 269 18.97 8.91 9.92
C LEU A 269 18.27 9.34 11.22
N PRO A 270 18.94 10.06 12.13
CA PRO A 270 18.39 10.41 13.44
C PRO A 270 17.24 11.41 13.37
N HIS A 271 17.16 12.19 12.30
CA HIS A 271 16.14 13.19 12.07
C HIS A 271 14.83 12.64 11.46
N ASN A 272 14.82 11.36 11.04
CA ASN A 272 13.66 10.77 10.41
C ASN A 272 13.42 9.32 10.89
N VAL A 273 12.63 9.18 11.95
CA VAL A 273 12.33 7.90 12.60
C VAL A 273 11.76 6.86 11.64
N TYR A 274 10.98 7.29 10.65
CA TYR A 274 10.30 6.40 9.71
C TYR A 274 11.28 5.64 8.80
N THR A 275 12.46 6.19 8.52
CA THR A 275 13.48 5.53 7.68
C THR A 275 14.11 4.30 8.34
N ASN A 276 13.82 4.10 9.64
CA ASN A 276 14.27 2.92 10.40
C ASN A 276 13.20 1.83 10.47
N PHE A 277 12.03 2.03 9.87
CA PHE A 277 11.08 0.95 9.65
C PHE A 277 11.60 -0.03 8.60
N PRO A 278 11.03 -1.24 8.51
CA PRO A 278 11.25 -2.07 7.35
C PRO A 278 10.74 -1.34 6.10
N PHE A 279 11.59 -1.27 5.07
CA PHE A 279 11.44 -0.38 3.91
C PHE A 279 11.46 -1.19 2.60
N LEU A 280 10.70 -2.30 2.52
CA LEU A 280 10.73 -3.18 1.36
C LEU A 280 10.41 -2.43 0.05
N THR A 281 9.36 -1.65 0.03
CA THR A 281 8.93 -0.89 -1.16
C THR A 281 9.87 0.25 -1.48
N GLU A 282 10.38 0.92 -0.46
CA GLU A 282 11.29 2.05 -0.58
C GLU A 282 12.65 1.64 -1.14
N MET A 283 13.07 0.39 -0.89
CA MET A 283 14.28 -0.16 -1.54
C MET A 283 14.08 -0.37 -3.03
N LEU A 284 12.88 -0.66 -3.50
CA LEU A 284 12.58 -0.71 -4.93
C LEU A 284 12.63 0.69 -5.56
N CYS A 285 12.20 1.73 -4.82
CA CYS A 285 12.37 3.11 -5.26
C CYS A 285 13.84 3.51 -5.27
N LEU A 286 14.61 3.15 -4.23
CA LEU A 286 16.07 3.37 -4.21
C LEU A 286 16.76 2.68 -5.38
N LEU A 287 16.41 1.43 -5.68
CA LEU A 287 16.94 0.71 -6.84
C LEU A 287 16.66 1.46 -8.14
N SER A 288 15.45 1.98 -8.29
CA SER A 288 15.08 2.77 -9.48
C SER A 288 15.90 4.05 -9.58
N MET A 289 16.16 4.75 -8.46
CA MET A 289 17.02 5.93 -8.40
C MET A 289 18.47 5.57 -8.83
N VAL A 290 19.00 4.45 -8.32
CA VAL A 290 20.34 3.99 -8.66
C VAL A 290 20.45 3.61 -10.13
N LEU A 291 19.49 2.86 -10.67
CA LEU A 291 19.52 2.44 -12.08
C LEU A 291 19.37 3.63 -13.03
N ARG A 292 18.54 4.62 -12.67
CA ARG A 292 18.32 5.84 -13.45
C ARG A 292 19.42 6.88 -13.25
N GLN A 293 20.21 6.77 -12.17
CA GLN A 293 21.21 7.75 -11.73
C GLN A 293 20.64 9.16 -11.52
N ASP A 294 19.39 9.21 -11.08
CA ASP A 294 18.66 10.43 -10.78
C ASP A 294 17.67 10.16 -9.66
N TRP A 295 17.69 10.98 -8.61
CA TRP A 295 16.84 10.76 -7.47
C TRP A 295 15.37 11.08 -7.77
N TYR A 296 15.09 12.10 -8.58
CA TYR A 296 13.71 12.54 -8.84
C TYR A 296 13.01 11.63 -9.86
N TRP A 297 13.57 11.52 -11.08
CA TRP A 297 13.00 10.66 -12.13
C TRP A 297 13.10 9.18 -11.78
N GLY A 298 14.12 8.81 -11.02
CA GLY A 298 14.25 7.47 -10.46
C GLY A 298 13.18 7.17 -9.43
N ALA A 299 12.76 8.14 -8.61
CA ALA A 299 11.64 7.98 -7.70
C ALA A 299 10.31 7.76 -8.45
N LEU A 300 10.05 8.51 -9.52
CA LEU A 300 8.88 8.29 -10.36
C LEU A 300 8.90 6.90 -11.01
N ALA A 301 10.05 6.46 -11.53
CA ALA A 301 10.19 5.09 -12.03
C ALA A 301 9.91 4.05 -10.92
N GLY A 302 10.37 4.31 -9.69
CA GLY A 302 10.06 3.51 -8.51
C GLY A 302 8.55 3.46 -8.21
N GLN A 303 7.86 4.57 -8.32
CA GLN A 303 6.40 4.62 -8.16
C GLN A 303 5.70 3.76 -9.22
N VAL A 304 6.19 3.74 -10.47
CA VAL A 304 5.71 2.82 -11.52
C VAL A 304 6.00 1.35 -11.17
N VAL A 305 7.14 1.05 -10.53
CA VAL A 305 7.41 -0.31 -10.02
C VAL A 305 6.36 -0.71 -8.99
N LEU A 306 6.04 0.18 -8.04
CA LEU A 306 5.05 -0.10 -6.98
C LEU A 306 3.64 -0.30 -7.54
N MET A 307 3.26 0.41 -8.61
CA MET A 307 1.99 0.18 -9.30
C MET A 307 1.79 -1.28 -9.70
N GLY A 308 2.85 -1.97 -10.09
CA GLY A 308 2.81 -3.36 -10.54
C GLY A 308 2.30 -4.36 -9.49
N PHE A 309 2.27 -4.00 -8.20
CA PHE A 309 1.65 -4.84 -7.17
C PHE A 309 0.13 -5.00 -7.37
N ALA A 310 -0.55 -4.00 -7.96
CA ALA A 310 -1.99 -4.10 -8.25
C ALA A 310 -2.30 -5.20 -9.30
N PRO A 311 -1.72 -5.20 -10.51
CA PRO A 311 -1.94 -6.29 -11.47
C PRO A 311 -1.43 -7.64 -10.95
N LEU A 312 -0.36 -7.70 -10.16
CA LEU A 312 0.12 -8.93 -9.55
C LEU A 312 -0.92 -9.52 -8.59
N THR A 313 -1.53 -8.69 -7.74
CA THR A 313 -2.63 -9.10 -6.86
C THR A 313 -3.86 -9.53 -7.65
N GLY A 314 -4.22 -8.81 -8.71
CA GLY A 314 -5.30 -9.17 -9.61
C GLY A 314 -5.09 -10.54 -10.26
N LEU A 315 -3.85 -10.84 -10.70
CA LEU A 315 -3.49 -12.15 -11.24
C LEU A 315 -3.51 -13.26 -10.17
N ALA A 316 -3.09 -12.94 -8.93
CA ALA A 316 -3.18 -13.88 -7.81
C ALA A 316 -4.65 -14.21 -7.48
N LEU A 317 -5.54 -13.21 -7.49
CA LEU A 317 -6.98 -13.38 -7.32
C LEU A 317 -7.59 -14.22 -8.43
N PHE A 318 -7.19 -13.98 -9.68
CA PHE A 318 -7.60 -14.83 -10.81
C PHE A 318 -7.19 -16.28 -10.58
N CYS A 319 -5.93 -16.53 -10.19
CA CYS A 319 -5.44 -17.89 -9.90
C CYS A 319 -6.23 -18.57 -8.77
N ALA A 320 -6.43 -17.86 -7.66
CA ALA A 320 -7.18 -18.36 -6.51
C ALA A 320 -8.64 -18.65 -6.87
N GLY A 321 -9.33 -17.69 -7.48
CA GLY A 321 -10.73 -17.83 -7.90
C GLY A 321 -10.90 -19.00 -8.87
N ARG A 322 -10.05 -19.08 -9.90
CA ARG A 322 -10.07 -20.17 -10.88
C ARG A 322 -9.86 -21.54 -10.23
N ARG A 323 -8.91 -21.65 -9.30
CA ARG A 323 -8.53 -22.91 -8.68
C ARG A 323 -9.62 -23.46 -7.77
N TRP A 324 -10.20 -22.64 -6.92
CA TRP A 324 -11.13 -23.10 -5.88
C TRP A 324 -12.60 -22.88 -6.20
N PHE A 325 -12.96 -21.92 -7.05
CA PHE A 325 -14.36 -21.57 -7.34
C PHE A 325 -14.73 -21.63 -8.83
N GLY A 326 -13.74 -21.71 -9.72
CA GLY A 326 -13.92 -21.73 -11.16
C GLY A 326 -13.49 -20.45 -11.85
N GLU A 327 -13.29 -20.53 -13.17
CA GLU A 327 -12.68 -19.47 -13.98
C GLU A 327 -13.45 -18.13 -13.91
N THR A 328 -14.78 -18.18 -13.88
CA THR A 328 -15.63 -16.98 -13.81
C THR A 328 -15.41 -16.20 -12.52
N VAL A 329 -15.27 -16.91 -11.37
CA VAL A 329 -14.93 -16.25 -10.09
C VAL A 329 -13.55 -15.62 -10.17
N GLY A 330 -12.58 -16.27 -10.82
CA GLY A 330 -11.25 -15.70 -11.03
C GLY A 330 -11.29 -14.37 -11.79
N TRP A 331 -11.98 -14.32 -12.92
CA TRP A 331 -12.14 -13.09 -13.71
C TRP A 331 -12.87 -12.00 -12.94
N LEU A 332 -13.98 -12.34 -12.26
CA LEU A 332 -14.76 -11.37 -11.48
C LEU A 332 -13.95 -10.82 -10.30
N ALA A 333 -13.20 -11.66 -9.59
CA ALA A 333 -12.35 -11.21 -8.48
C ALA A 333 -11.28 -10.21 -8.96
N ALA A 334 -10.64 -10.49 -10.10
CA ALA A 334 -9.68 -9.58 -10.71
C ALA A 334 -10.34 -8.26 -11.15
N VAL A 335 -11.52 -8.31 -11.80
CA VAL A 335 -12.28 -7.11 -12.21
C VAL A 335 -12.67 -6.28 -11.00
N ILE A 336 -13.27 -6.89 -9.97
CA ILE A 336 -13.73 -6.20 -8.75
C ILE A 336 -12.54 -5.52 -8.06
N TYR A 337 -11.44 -6.23 -7.89
CA TYR A 337 -10.25 -5.70 -7.25
C TYR A 337 -9.63 -4.54 -8.03
N LEU A 338 -9.33 -4.75 -9.31
CA LEU A 338 -8.64 -3.76 -10.15
C LEU A 338 -9.50 -2.54 -10.50
N SER A 339 -10.83 -2.69 -10.51
CA SER A 339 -11.73 -1.55 -10.70
C SER A 339 -12.05 -0.79 -9.41
N THR A 340 -11.68 -1.31 -8.24
CA THR A 340 -11.92 -0.63 -6.96
C THR A 340 -11.11 0.66 -6.86
N PRO A 341 -11.72 1.83 -6.58
CA PRO A 341 -11.02 3.10 -6.51
C PRO A 341 -9.83 3.10 -5.53
N TRP A 342 -9.92 2.44 -4.37
CA TRP A 342 -8.79 2.27 -3.44
C TRP A 342 -7.59 1.59 -4.09
N THR A 343 -7.81 0.57 -4.93
CA THR A 343 -6.73 -0.12 -5.64
C THR A 343 -6.02 0.83 -6.60
N TYR A 344 -6.79 1.64 -7.34
CA TYR A 344 -6.25 2.69 -8.19
C TYR A 344 -5.43 3.71 -7.38
N ARG A 345 -5.98 4.25 -6.29
CA ARG A 345 -5.30 5.26 -5.48
C ARG A 345 -3.98 4.74 -4.92
N LEU A 346 -3.95 3.53 -4.38
CA LEU A 346 -2.71 2.94 -3.88
C LEU A 346 -1.70 2.59 -4.98
N ALA A 347 -2.17 2.35 -6.21
CA ALA A 347 -1.31 2.05 -7.34
C ALA A 347 -0.59 3.28 -7.90
N ILE A 348 -1.17 4.48 -7.73
CA ILE A 348 -0.59 5.73 -8.27
C ILE A 348 0.23 6.53 -7.25
N ILE A 349 0.30 6.07 -6.02
CA ILE A 349 1.01 6.74 -4.92
C ILE A 349 2.09 5.79 -4.40
N ALA A 350 3.26 6.32 -4.05
CA ALA A 350 4.36 5.54 -3.50
C ALA A 350 4.11 5.12 -2.02
N TYR A 351 2.92 4.55 -1.76
CA TYR A 351 2.55 3.95 -0.47
C TYR A 351 2.87 2.46 -0.41
N VAL A 352 3.05 1.94 0.78
CA VAL A 352 3.39 0.53 1.05
C VAL A 352 2.17 -0.39 1.05
N GLU A 353 0.96 0.15 1.21
CA GLU A 353 -0.26 -0.63 1.40
C GLU A 353 -0.65 -1.45 0.17
N GLY A 354 -0.28 -1.02 -1.04
CA GLY A 354 -0.47 -1.81 -2.26
C GLY A 354 0.36 -3.11 -2.24
N ALA A 355 1.63 -3.01 -1.84
CA ALA A 355 2.51 -4.16 -1.67
C ALA A 355 2.08 -5.04 -0.49
N LEU A 356 1.69 -4.43 0.65
CA LEU A 356 1.17 -5.15 1.80
C LEU A 356 -0.08 -5.98 1.44
N SER A 357 -1.01 -5.40 0.67
CA SER A 357 -2.20 -6.10 0.14
C SER A 357 -1.82 -7.31 -0.72
N CYS A 358 -0.83 -7.13 -1.60
CA CYS A 358 -0.31 -8.19 -2.44
C CYS A 358 0.30 -9.32 -1.61
N TYR A 359 1.22 -9.01 -0.71
CA TYR A 359 1.90 -10.03 0.09
C TYR A 359 0.96 -10.71 1.09
N LEU A 360 -0.02 -10.01 1.65
CA LEU A 360 -1.08 -10.62 2.45
C LEU A 360 -1.83 -11.68 1.63
N PHE A 361 -2.25 -11.33 0.41
CA PHE A 361 -3.00 -12.26 -0.43
C PHE A 361 -2.13 -13.42 -0.93
N LEU A 362 -0.86 -13.18 -1.30
CA LEU A 362 0.10 -14.23 -1.68
C LEU A 362 0.39 -15.18 -0.53
N ALA A 363 0.52 -14.68 0.71
CA ALA A 363 0.69 -15.50 1.90
C ALA A 363 -0.54 -16.39 2.12
N LEU A 364 -1.75 -15.83 2.04
CA LEU A 364 -3.00 -16.58 2.12
C LEU A 364 -3.09 -17.63 1.00
N PHE A 365 -2.76 -17.27 -0.23
CA PHE A 365 -2.75 -18.17 -1.38
C PHE A 365 -1.80 -19.35 -1.16
N ALA A 366 -0.59 -19.11 -0.65
CA ALA A 366 0.38 -20.16 -0.35
C ALA A 366 -0.08 -21.07 0.81
N VAL A 367 -0.75 -20.53 1.86
CA VAL A 367 -1.37 -21.32 2.93
C VAL A 367 -2.46 -22.25 2.37
N LEU A 368 -3.25 -21.75 1.42
CA LEU A 368 -4.30 -22.56 0.77
C LEU A 368 -3.71 -23.66 -0.10
N LEU A 369 -2.63 -23.40 -0.84
CA LEU A 369 -1.89 -24.41 -1.59
C LEU A 369 -1.29 -25.47 -0.64
N ALA A 370 -0.73 -25.05 0.50
CA ALA A 370 -0.25 -25.98 1.52
C ALA A 370 -1.35 -26.86 2.08
N THR A 371 -2.53 -26.26 2.33
CA THR A 371 -3.71 -26.97 2.84
C THR A 371 -4.21 -28.03 1.83
N GLU A 372 -4.22 -27.67 0.56
CA GLU A 372 -4.61 -28.60 -0.50
C GLU A 372 -3.61 -29.76 -0.62
N ALA A 373 -2.31 -29.47 -0.65
CA ALA A 373 -1.26 -30.47 -0.70
C ALA A 373 -1.27 -31.39 0.55
N SER A 374 -1.63 -30.87 1.72
CA SER A 374 -1.66 -31.66 2.97
C SER A 374 -2.75 -32.76 3.02
N ARG A 375 -3.71 -32.75 2.08
CA ARG A 375 -4.78 -33.78 2.02
C ARG A 375 -4.29 -35.14 1.53
N HIS A 376 -3.13 -35.19 0.91
CA HIS A 376 -2.52 -36.40 0.38
C HIS A 376 -1.16 -36.61 1.07
N GLU A 377 -0.94 -37.81 1.66
CA GLU A 377 0.33 -38.09 2.37
C GLU A 377 1.55 -37.99 1.47
N GLU A 378 1.43 -38.39 0.20
CA GLU A 378 2.46 -38.32 -0.82
C GLU A 378 2.95 -36.89 -1.08
N HIS A 379 2.09 -35.88 -0.84
CA HIS A 379 2.38 -34.48 -1.08
C HIS A 379 2.80 -33.70 0.18
N ARG A 380 3.13 -34.35 1.28
CA ARG A 380 3.53 -33.73 2.55
C ARG A 380 4.78 -32.82 2.38
N SER A 381 5.74 -33.22 1.55
CA SER A 381 6.91 -32.41 1.22
C SER A 381 6.51 -31.14 0.47
N ALA A 382 5.56 -31.22 -0.46
CA ALA A 382 5.01 -30.06 -1.16
C ALA A 382 4.30 -29.08 -0.21
N SER A 383 3.51 -29.59 0.73
CA SER A 383 2.84 -28.79 1.76
C SER A 383 3.86 -27.96 2.57
N ASN A 384 4.95 -28.59 3.05
CA ASN A 384 5.99 -27.88 3.81
C ASN A 384 6.68 -26.75 3.00
N ARG A 385 6.91 -27.00 1.71
CA ARG A 385 7.49 -25.98 0.82
C ARG A 385 6.55 -24.81 0.61
N PHE A 386 5.25 -25.06 0.46
CA PHE A 386 4.24 -24.00 0.42
C PHE A 386 4.13 -23.24 1.75
N LEU A 387 4.33 -23.89 2.91
CA LEU A 387 4.37 -23.21 4.21
C LEU A 387 5.62 -22.31 4.33
N LEU A 388 6.77 -22.75 3.83
CA LEU A 388 7.96 -21.89 3.73
C LEU A 388 7.69 -20.65 2.86
N LEU A 389 7.06 -20.84 1.70
CA LEU A 389 6.67 -19.76 0.80
C LEU A 389 5.64 -18.82 1.46
N ALA A 390 4.64 -19.37 2.16
CA ALA A 390 3.66 -18.60 2.91
C ALA A 390 4.32 -17.73 4.00
N GLY A 391 5.28 -18.31 4.73
CA GLY A 391 6.09 -17.59 5.69
C GLY A 391 6.90 -16.46 5.04
N PHE A 392 7.55 -16.72 3.91
CA PHE A 392 8.30 -15.71 3.19
C PHE A 392 7.42 -14.53 2.76
N PHE A 393 6.25 -14.78 2.21
CA PHE A 393 5.30 -13.71 1.88
C PHE A 393 4.75 -13.00 3.12
N SER A 394 4.52 -13.72 4.22
CA SER A 394 4.10 -13.10 5.48
C SER A 394 5.19 -12.18 6.06
N GLY A 395 6.44 -12.62 6.01
CA GLY A 395 7.59 -11.78 6.38
C GLY A 395 7.77 -10.58 5.45
N SER A 396 7.52 -10.75 4.14
CA SER A 396 7.52 -9.64 3.16
C SER A 396 6.41 -8.64 3.43
N ALA A 397 5.22 -9.09 3.84
CA ALA A 397 4.15 -8.21 4.29
C ALA A 397 4.56 -7.38 5.52
N MET A 398 5.22 -8.00 6.51
CA MET A 398 5.79 -7.31 7.67
C MET A 398 6.95 -6.38 7.26
N ALA A 399 7.70 -6.73 6.20
CA ALA A 399 8.78 -5.89 5.67
C ALA A 399 8.27 -4.68 4.88
N CYS A 400 7.01 -4.65 4.45
CA CYS A 400 6.37 -3.43 3.96
C CYS A 400 6.01 -2.49 5.13
N LYS A 401 5.51 -3.04 6.25
CA LYS A 401 5.08 -2.25 7.42
C LYS A 401 4.90 -3.16 8.63
N TYR A 402 5.33 -2.73 9.82
CA TYR A 402 5.20 -3.51 11.06
C TYR A 402 3.78 -4.06 11.35
N PRO A 403 2.67 -3.37 11.04
CA PRO A 403 1.34 -3.96 11.17
C PRO A 403 1.16 -5.29 10.45
N GLY A 404 1.97 -5.61 9.44
CA GLY A 404 2.01 -6.92 8.79
C GLY A 404 2.26 -8.08 9.76
N LEU A 405 2.89 -7.83 10.93
CA LEU A 405 3.01 -8.83 11.99
C LEU A 405 1.63 -9.28 12.47
N VAL A 406 0.79 -8.33 12.85
CA VAL A 406 -0.54 -8.63 13.42
C VAL A 406 -1.54 -9.02 12.32
N SER A 407 -1.49 -8.34 11.18
CA SER A 407 -2.47 -8.58 10.10
C SER A 407 -2.19 -9.83 9.27
N VAL A 408 -0.93 -10.29 9.18
CA VAL A 408 -0.56 -11.40 8.27
C VAL A 408 0.19 -12.51 9.00
N VAL A 409 1.31 -12.21 9.68
CA VAL A 409 2.18 -13.25 10.25
C VAL A 409 1.46 -14.05 11.33
N ILE A 410 0.84 -13.38 12.31
CA ILE A 410 0.16 -14.04 13.42
C ILE A 410 -1.06 -14.87 12.95
N PRO A 411 -2.05 -14.33 12.23
CA PRO A 411 -3.23 -15.09 11.86
C PRO A 411 -2.92 -16.24 10.91
N LEU A 412 -2.03 -16.08 9.94
CA LEU A 412 -1.67 -17.14 9.01
C LEU A 412 -0.75 -18.17 9.67
N GLY A 413 0.14 -17.78 10.57
CA GLY A 413 0.94 -18.70 11.37
C GLY A 413 0.06 -19.59 12.26
N LEU A 414 -0.95 -19.04 12.92
CA LEU A 414 -1.95 -19.82 13.66
C LEU A 414 -2.76 -20.74 12.75
N ALA A 415 -3.16 -20.27 11.56
CA ALA A 415 -3.84 -21.09 10.57
C ALA A 415 -2.97 -22.30 10.14
N CYS A 416 -1.67 -22.13 9.96
CA CYS A 416 -0.75 -23.22 9.62
C CYS A 416 -0.72 -24.32 10.70
N VAL A 417 -0.74 -23.96 11.99
CA VAL A 417 -0.81 -24.91 13.10
C VAL A 417 -2.12 -25.70 13.10
N ILE A 418 -3.24 -25.05 12.74
CA ILE A 418 -4.57 -25.67 12.67
C ILE A 418 -4.69 -26.62 11.46
N VAL A 419 -4.18 -26.20 10.31
CA VAL A 419 -4.26 -26.94 9.04
C VAL A 419 -3.51 -28.29 9.15
N VAL A 420 -2.31 -28.29 9.69
CA VAL A 420 -1.51 -29.52 9.91
C VAL A 420 -2.18 -30.48 10.90
N ARG A 421 -3.19 -30.02 11.67
CA ARG A 421 -3.93 -30.81 12.66
C ARG A 421 -4.84 -31.87 12.06
N ARG A 422 -5.30 -31.73 10.82
CA ARG A 422 -6.31 -32.60 10.20
C ARG A 422 -5.75 -33.78 9.42
N GLY A 423 -4.43 -33.84 9.19
CA GLY A 423 -3.79 -35.05 8.68
C GLY A 423 -3.68 -36.10 9.80
N ASN A 424 -4.34 -37.25 9.66
CA ASN A 424 -4.35 -38.36 10.64
C ASN A 424 -2.95 -38.66 11.17
N CYS A 425 -2.81 -38.65 12.48
CA CYS A 425 -1.62 -39.05 13.19
C CYS A 425 -1.53 -40.62 13.17
N GLY A 426 -1.17 -41.20 12.03
CA GLY A 426 -0.69 -42.54 11.92
C GLY A 426 0.81 -42.56 12.20
N SER A 427 1.17 -43.19 13.28
CA SER A 427 2.52 -43.33 13.80
C SER A 427 3.52 -43.91 12.78
N ARG A 428 4.56 -43.19 12.41
CA ARG A 428 5.91 -43.71 12.19
C ARG A 428 6.94 -42.62 12.49
N ILE A 429 7.69 -42.82 13.53
CA ILE A 429 8.82 -42.08 13.99
C ILE A 429 9.96 -42.28 12.96
N SER A 430 10.32 -41.25 12.20
CA SER A 430 11.53 -41.27 11.38
C SER A 430 12.72 -40.75 12.21
N ALA A 431 13.93 -41.20 11.94
CA ALA A 431 15.12 -41.06 12.76
C ALA A 431 15.68 -39.62 12.99
N LEU A 432 15.01 -38.57 12.47
CA LEU A 432 15.15 -37.17 12.86
C LEU A 432 13.90 -36.69 13.61
N GLY A 433 13.10 -37.59 14.15
CA GLY A 433 11.71 -37.49 14.54
C GLY A 433 11.47 -37.01 15.96
N PHE A 434 12.09 -35.95 16.44
CA PHE A 434 11.75 -35.35 17.75
C PHE A 434 10.62 -34.29 17.71
N LEU A 435 10.19 -33.87 16.53
CA LEU A 435 9.14 -32.85 16.42
C LEU A 435 7.89 -33.42 15.75
N PRO A 436 6.70 -33.34 16.38
CA PRO A 436 5.42 -33.68 15.72
C PRO A 436 5.29 -32.89 14.40
N GLY A 437 4.74 -33.47 13.34
CA GLY A 437 4.66 -32.85 12.02
C GLY A 437 4.04 -31.44 11.96
N ARG A 438 3.33 -31.06 13.02
CA ARG A 438 2.78 -29.72 13.26
C ARG A 438 3.85 -28.67 13.55
N LEU A 439 4.82 -29.01 14.40
CA LEU A 439 5.92 -28.11 14.73
C LEU A 439 6.80 -27.90 13.50
N TRP A 440 6.97 -28.92 12.66
CA TRP A 440 7.75 -28.80 11.44
C TRP A 440 7.11 -27.81 10.43
N GLY A 441 5.79 -27.88 10.20
CA GLY A 441 5.07 -26.92 9.35
C GLY A 441 5.16 -25.49 9.88
N ALA A 442 4.98 -25.30 11.18
CA ALA A 442 5.16 -24.00 11.83
C ALA A 442 6.59 -23.48 11.71
N MET A 443 7.60 -24.38 11.87
CA MET A 443 9.00 -24.03 11.68
C MET A 443 9.29 -23.58 10.24
N MET A 444 8.74 -24.25 9.23
CA MET A 444 8.89 -23.84 7.83
C MET A 444 8.31 -22.46 7.60
N PHE A 445 7.12 -22.19 8.13
CA PHE A 445 6.50 -20.86 8.06
C PHE A 445 7.36 -19.80 8.74
N LEU A 446 7.81 -20.04 9.97
CA LEU A 446 8.65 -19.11 10.71
C LEU A 446 10.01 -18.88 10.04
N THR A 447 10.62 -19.93 9.45
CA THR A 447 11.85 -19.81 8.67
C THR A 447 11.65 -18.90 7.47
N GLY A 448 10.56 -19.11 6.70
CA GLY A 448 10.23 -18.23 5.58
C GLY A 448 10.03 -16.78 6.04
N THR A 449 9.32 -16.58 7.14
CA THR A 449 9.11 -15.25 7.73
C THR A 449 10.43 -14.61 8.11
N ALA A 450 11.31 -15.33 8.80
CA ALA A 450 12.62 -14.83 9.22
C ALA A 450 13.55 -14.48 8.03
N LEU A 451 13.49 -15.24 6.95
CA LEU A 451 14.26 -14.93 5.73
C LEU A 451 13.87 -13.59 5.11
N ALA A 452 12.61 -13.20 5.17
CA ALA A 452 12.15 -11.94 4.58
C ALA A 452 12.29 -10.73 5.51
N ILE A 453 11.89 -10.86 6.80
CA ILE A 453 11.91 -9.73 7.74
C ILE A 453 13.23 -9.66 8.56
N GLY A 454 13.92 -10.80 8.75
CA GLY A 454 15.10 -10.89 9.59
C GLY A 454 16.20 -9.86 9.28
N PRO A 455 16.56 -9.66 8.00
CA PRO A 455 17.59 -8.65 7.64
C PRO A 455 17.21 -7.22 8.10
N TRP A 456 15.95 -6.85 8.07
CA TRP A 456 15.45 -5.56 8.56
C TRP A 456 15.57 -5.44 10.08
N LEU A 457 15.20 -6.51 10.81
CA LEU A 457 15.31 -6.55 12.27
C LEU A 457 16.78 -6.51 12.71
N LEU A 458 17.65 -7.20 11.97
CA LEU A 458 19.11 -7.20 12.21
C LEU A 458 19.70 -5.80 11.93
N LYS A 459 19.33 -5.17 10.81
CA LYS A 459 19.73 -3.78 10.50
C LYS A 459 19.36 -2.84 11.66
N ASN A 460 18.14 -2.92 12.16
CA ASN A 460 17.69 -2.07 13.25
C ASN A 460 18.40 -2.38 14.57
N LEU A 461 18.60 -3.66 14.90
CA LEU A 461 19.33 -4.07 16.08
C LEU A 461 20.75 -3.50 16.08
N VAL A 462 21.47 -3.60 14.96
CA VAL A 462 22.83 -3.06 14.81
C VAL A 462 22.86 -1.54 14.85
N ALA A 463 21.92 -0.87 14.18
CA ALA A 463 21.92 0.59 14.06
C ALA A 463 21.44 1.31 15.33
N THR A 464 20.50 0.71 16.07
CA THR A 464 19.76 1.39 17.15
C THR A 464 19.71 0.64 18.48
N GLY A 465 20.17 -0.62 18.52
CA GLY A 465 20.01 -1.51 19.68
C GLY A 465 18.61 -2.12 19.84
N ASN A 466 17.66 -1.75 18.97
CA ASN A 466 16.28 -2.19 19.02
C ASN A 466 15.85 -2.82 17.70
N PRO A 467 15.58 -4.13 17.64
CA PRO A 467 15.24 -4.80 16.37
C PRO A 467 13.94 -4.31 15.75
N VAL A 468 13.01 -3.79 16.55
CA VAL A 468 11.69 -3.28 16.11
C VAL A 468 11.56 -1.77 16.30
N TYR A 469 12.68 -1.06 16.22
CA TYR A 469 12.78 0.38 16.44
C TYR A 469 11.70 1.16 15.64
N PRO A 470 11.03 2.17 16.24
CA PRO A 470 11.11 2.64 17.65
C PRO A 470 10.10 1.93 18.57
N LEU A 471 9.48 0.84 18.11
CA LEU A 471 8.49 0.07 18.89
C LEU A 471 9.17 -0.67 20.05
N ALA A 472 8.36 -1.16 21.00
CA ALA A 472 8.84 -1.91 22.18
C ALA A 472 10.00 -1.20 22.94
N PHE A 473 9.96 0.12 23.00
CA PHE A 473 11.02 0.96 23.64
C PHE A 473 11.27 0.57 25.09
N GLY A 474 10.23 0.26 25.85
CA GLY A 474 10.38 -0.16 27.25
C GLY A 474 11.16 -1.45 27.46
N LEU A 475 11.35 -2.29 26.40
CA LEU A 475 12.10 -3.54 26.44
C LEU A 475 13.53 -3.36 25.90
N PHE A 476 13.67 -2.66 24.77
CA PHE A 476 14.93 -2.58 24.03
C PHE A 476 15.60 -1.22 24.10
N GLY A 477 14.91 -0.16 24.54
CA GLY A 477 15.38 1.21 24.37
C GLY A 477 15.44 1.63 22.91
N GLY A 478 16.43 2.42 22.54
CA GLY A 478 16.69 2.82 21.16
C GLY A 478 17.60 4.05 21.11
N ARG A 479 18.49 4.09 20.11
CA ARG A 479 19.36 5.23 19.84
C ARG A 479 18.52 6.44 19.44
N ASP A 480 18.86 7.62 19.95
CA ASP A 480 18.19 8.91 19.64
C ASP A 480 16.66 8.87 19.84
N TRP A 481 16.18 8.04 20.76
CA TRP A 481 14.79 7.87 21.12
C TRP A 481 14.63 7.79 22.65
N ASP A 482 13.74 8.60 23.21
CA ASP A 482 13.55 8.69 24.65
C ASP A 482 12.10 8.38 25.06
N ALA A 483 11.84 8.39 26.37
CA ALA A 483 10.52 8.12 26.91
C ALA A 483 9.46 9.14 26.46
N ALA A 484 9.84 10.41 26.29
CA ALA A 484 8.94 11.46 25.81
C ALA A 484 8.55 11.25 24.35
N SER A 485 9.53 10.96 23.47
CA SER A 485 9.29 10.61 22.05
C SER A 485 8.41 9.36 21.94
N HIS A 486 8.66 8.35 22.81
CA HIS A 486 7.85 7.13 22.84
C HIS A 486 6.41 7.41 23.28
N ALA A 487 6.21 8.23 24.31
CA ALA A 487 4.87 8.61 24.79
C ALA A 487 4.10 9.36 23.70
N LYS A 488 4.77 10.32 23.04
CA LYS A 488 4.23 11.07 21.90
C LYS A 488 3.85 10.15 20.74
N TRP A 489 4.73 9.20 20.39
CA TRP A 489 4.46 8.20 19.36
C TRP A 489 3.22 7.37 19.69
N ARG A 490 3.12 6.88 20.93
CA ARG A 490 1.96 6.11 21.38
C ARG A 490 0.67 6.93 21.32
N ALA A 491 0.70 8.17 21.79
CA ALA A 491 -0.48 9.04 21.75
C ALA A 491 -0.96 9.26 20.29
N GLY A 492 -0.03 9.53 19.37
CA GLY A 492 -0.36 9.77 17.94
C GLY A 492 -0.80 8.52 17.17
N HIS A 493 -0.54 7.30 17.68
CA HIS A 493 -0.82 6.06 16.95
C HIS A 493 -1.78 5.12 17.68
N SER A 494 -2.33 5.53 18.81
CA SER A 494 -3.34 4.76 19.57
C SER A 494 -4.76 5.17 19.19
N PRO A 495 -5.75 4.26 19.36
CA PRO A 495 -7.14 4.63 19.22
C PRO A 495 -7.57 5.66 20.26
N ASN A 496 -8.36 6.64 19.87
CA ASN A 496 -8.83 7.70 20.77
C ASN A 496 -9.96 7.24 21.69
N THR A 497 -10.75 6.24 21.27
CA THR A 497 -11.91 5.74 22.03
C THR A 497 -12.20 4.29 21.68
N PHE A 498 -12.88 3.58 22.61
CA PHE A 498 -13.41 2.22 22.39
C PHE A 498 -14.93 2.17 22.57
N ALA A 499 -15.63 3.29 22.34
CA ALA A 499 -17.08 3.37 22.41
C ALA A 499 -17.74 2.50 21.31
N LEU A 500 -18.88 1.86 21.64
CA LEU A 500 -19.64 1.07 20.65
C LEU A 500 -20.21 1.94 19.52
N SER A 501 -20.49 3.20 19.79
CA SER A 501 -20.91 4.17 18.77
C SER A 501 -19.79 4.38 17.71
N ASP A 502 -18.55 4.50 18.14
CA ASP A 502 -17.39 4.60 17.24
C ASP A 502 -17.19 3.30 16.45
N LEU A 503 -17.36 2.13 17.08
CA LEU A 503 -17.29 0.85 16.37
C LEU A 503 -18.32 0.78 15.24
N ALA A 504 -19.56 1.22 15.50
CA ALA A 504 -20.62 1.25 14.51
C ALA A 504 -20.32 2.26 13.39
N GLU A 505 -19.83 3.45 13.73
CA GLU A 505 -19.42 4.46 12.76
C GLU A 505 -18.30 3.93 11.86
N LYS A 506 -17.24 3.38 12.45
CA LYS A 506 -16.09 2.83 11.71
C LYS A 506 -16.45 1.61 10.87
N PHE A 507 -17.42 0.81 11.29
CA PHE A 507 -17.97 -0.27 10.48
C PHE A 507 -18.68 0.27 9.23
N ILE A 508 -19.46 1.35 9.36
CA ILE A 508 -20.10 2.02 8.23
C ILE A 508 -19.05 2.68 7.33
N ASP A 509 -18.03 3.32 7.90
CA ASP A 509 -16.92 3.91 7.13
C ASP A 509 -16.28 2.86 6.22
N VAL A 510 -15.86 1.72 6.76
CA VAL A 510 -15.19 0.63 6.01
C VAL A 510 -16.12 -0.01 4.99
N THR A 511 -17.41 -0.17 5.30
CA THR A 511 -18.32 -0.94 4.44
C THR A 511 -19.08 -0.11 3.43
N ALA A 512 -19.27 1.19 3.66
CA ALA A 512 -20.12 2.00 2.82
C ALA A 512 -19.67 3.46 2.61
N LYS A 513 -19.02 4.11 3.60
CA LYS A 513 -18.87 5.58 3.58
C LYS A 513 -17.52 6.07 3.05
N ALA A 514 -16.41 5.31 3.22
CA ALA A 514 -15.09 5.76 2.76
C ALA A 514 -15.08 6.13 1.26
N ASP A 515 -14.35 7.20 0.90
CA ASP A 515 -14.39 7.83 -0.44
C ASP A 515 -14.11 6.87 -1.59
N TRP A 516 -13.06 6.10 -1.45
CA TRP A 516 -12.48 5.27 -2.51
C TRP A 516 -13.04 3.85 -2.54
N LEU A 517 -14.23 3.64 -1.96
CA LEU A 517 -14.92 2.35 -1.97
C LEU A 517 -15.60 2.08 -3.33
N SER A 518 -15.67 0.78 -3.64
CA SER A 518 -16.53 0.26 -4.70
C SER A 518 -17.78 -0.37 -4.07
N PRO A 519 -19.00 -0.12 -4.60
CA PRO A 519 -20.18 -0.79 -4.11
C PRO A 519 -20.13 -2.32 -4.33
N LEU A 520 -19.28 -2.81 -5.23
CA LEU A 520 -19.09 -4.24 -5.50
C LEU A 520 -18.58 -5.02 -4.29
N LEU A 521 -17.74 -4.40 -3.44
CA LEU A 521 -17.09 -5.10 -2.35
C LEU A 521 -18.11 -5.63 -1.35
N PHE A 522 -18.71 -4.75 -0.57
CA PHE A 522 -19.61 -5.14 0.51
C PHE A 522 -21.06 -5.33 0.06
N GLY A 523 -21.44 -4.88 -1.13
CA GLY A 523 -22.72 -5.22 -1.74
C GLY A 523 -22.80 -6.71 -2.13
N LEU A 524 -21.69 -7.31 -2.56
CA LEU A 524 -21.69 -8.69 -3.07
C LEU A 524 -21.06 -9.69 -2.09
N ALA A 525 -20.03 -9.30 -1.32
CA ALA A 525 -19.30 -10.24 -0.44
C ALA A 525 -20.20 -10.98 0.56
N PRO A 526 -21.19 -10.35 1.25
CA PRO A 526 -22.08 -11.07 2.17
C PRO A 526 -22.88 -12.19 1.51
N LEU A 527 -23.18 -12.05 0.21
CA LEU A 527 -23.95 -13.03 -0.53
C LEU A 527 -23.18 -14.35 -0.77
N ALA A 528 -21.85 -14.34 -0.61
CA ALA A 528 -21.06 -15.57 -0.61
C ALA A 528 -21.52 -16.55 0.49
N LEU A 529 -22.06 -16.07 1.62
CA LEU A 529 -22.60 -16.91 2.69
C LEU A 529 -23.84 -17.72 2.27
N LEU A 530 -24.52 -17.29 1.20
CA LEU A 530 -25.66 -18.01 0.63
C LEU A 530 -25.23 -19.24 -0.19
N TRP A 531 -23.93 -19.44 -0.42
CA TRP A 531 -23.41 -20.59 -1.13
C TRP A 531 -23.74 -21.89 -0.40
N LYS A 532 -24.72 -22.64 -0.92
CA LYS A 532 -25.20 -23.87 -0.27
C LYS A 532 -24.24 -25.03 -0.52
N SER A 533 -23.86 -25.72 0.56
CA SER A 533 -23.20 -27.01 0.50
C SER A 533 -24.24 -28.10 0.24
N GLU A 534 -24.24 -28.69 -0.93
CA GLU A 534 -24.93 -29.96 -1.14
C GLU A 534 -24.11 -31.05 -0.45
N VAL A 535 -24.73 -31.76 0.53
CA VAL A 535 -24.12 -32.85 1.28
C VAL A 535 -23.70 -33.93 0.29
N GLY A 536 -22.41 -34.28 0.26
CA GLY A 536 -21.86 -35.33 -0.62
C GLY A 536 -21.20 -34.86 -1.92
N SER A 537 -21.25 -33.58 -2.26
CA SER A 537 -20.56 -33.05 -3.44
C SER A 537 -19.20 -32.36 -3.09
N ARG A 538 -18.29 -32.25 -4.08
CA ARG A 538 -17.05 -31.46 -3.95
C ARG A 538 -17.29 -30.02 -3.44
N LYS A 539 -18.52 -29.52 -3.51
CA LYS A 539 -18.98 -28.20 -3.06
C LYS A 539 -19.03 -28.03 -1.54
N SER A 540 -18.98 -29.12 -0.74
CA SER A 540 -19.00 -29.01 0.73
C SER A 540 -17.79 -28.25 1.30
N GLY A 541 -16.65 -28.30 0.61
CA GLY A 541 -15.44 -27.55 1.00
C GLY A 541 -15.54 -26.03 0.81
N HIS A 542 -16.34 -25.56 -0.15
CA HIS A 542 -16.45 -24.13 -0.48
C HIS A 542 -17.10 -23.33 0.65
N SER A 543 -18.16 -23.84 1.28
CA SER A 543 -18.83 -23.15 2.40
C SER A 543 -17.93 -23.02 3.63
N ALA A 544 -17.10 -24.00 3.90
CA ALA A 544 -16.12 -23.91 4.99
C ALA A 544 -15.05 -22.88 4.66
N PHE A 545 -14.56 -22.87 3.42
CA PHE A 545 -13.56 -21.91 2.96
C PHE A 545 -14.09 -20.46 3.03
N ILE A 546 -15.30 -20.21 2.54
CA ILE A 546 -15.95 -18.88 2.64
C ILE A 546 -16.06 -18.40 4.09
N ARG A 547 -16.44 -19.32 5.02
CA ARG A 547 -16.50 -18.97 6.45
C ARG A 547 -15.14 -18.62 7.03
N TRP A 548 -14.07 -19.31 6.63
CA TRP A 548 -12.71 -18.96 7.05
C TRP A 548 -12.25 -17.60 6.51
N LEU A 549 -12.58 -17.27 5.27
CA LEU A 549 -12.30 -15.95 4.70
C LEU A 549 -13.06 -14.86 5.48
N TRP A 550 -14.33 -15.07 5.82
CA TRP A 550 -15.10 -14.13 6.63
C TRP A 550 -14.56 -13.98 8.06
N LEU A 551 -14.09 -15.05 8.68
CA LEU A 551 -13.42 -14.99 9.97
C LEU A 551 -12.14 -14.14 9.88
N PHE A 552 -11.38 -14.29 8.79
CA PHE A 552 -10.19 -13.48 8.54
C PHE A 552 -10.57 -12.00 8.31
N VAL A 553 -11.63 -11.71 7.58
CA VAL A 553 -12.17 -10.34 7.39
C VAL A 553 -12.56 -9.72 8.74
N ALA A 554 -13.29 -10.47 9.57
CA ALA A 554 -13.69 -10.00 10.90
C ALA A 554 -12.48 -9.75 11.82
N TYR A 555 -11.48 -10.64 11.78
CA TYR A 555 -10.22 -10.46 12.49
C TYR A 555 -9.47 -9.19 12.03
N MET A 556 -9.36 -8.97 10.71
CA MET A 556 -8.68 -7.81 10.14
C MET A 556 -9.38 -6.49 10.52
N PHE A 557 -10.71 -6.48 10.51
CA PHE A 557 -11.46 -5.32 10.99
C PHE A 557 -11.25 -5.08 12.50
N ALA A 558 -11.34 -6.14 13.30
CA ALA A 558 -11.17 -6.06 14.75
C ALA A 558 -9.75 -5.54 15.12
N GLN A 559 -8.69 -6.08 14.52
CA GLN A 559 -7.33 -5.64 14.80
C GLN A 559 -7.09 -4.18 14.35
N TRP A 560 -7.65 -3.77 13.21
CA TRP A 560 -7.58 -2.39 12.75
C TRP A 560 -8.26 -1.43 13.75
N TRP A 561 -9.47 -1.77 14.20
CA TRP A 561 -10.23 -0.96 15.16
C TRP A 561 -9.59 -0.93 16.55
N LEU A 562 -9.03 -2.06 17.02
CA LEU A 562 -8.45 -2.18 18.38
C LEU A 562 -7.03 -1.63 18.49
N LEU A 563 -6.19 -1.77 17.45
CA LEU A 563 -4.73 -1.60 17.56
C LEU A 563 -4.17 -0.44 16.74
N THR A 564 -5.01 0.27 15.95
CA THR A 564 -4.52 1.38 15.12
C THR A 564 -5.26 2.68 15.44
N HIS A 565 -4.72 3.80 15.02
CA HIS A 565 -5.41 5.10 15.05
C HIS A 565 -6.44 5.27 13.91
N ARG A 566 -6.85 4.16 13.29
CA ARG A 566 -8.01 4.02 12.39
C ARG A 566 -7.97 4.87 11.12
N ILE A 567 -6.77 5.08 10.57
CA ILE A 567 -6.66 5.65 9.22
C ILE A 567 -7.20 4.65 8.19
N ASP A 568 -7.98 5.12 7.23
CA ASP A 568 -8.66 4.30 6.23
C ASP A 568 -7.71 3.37 5.48
N ARG A 569 -6.57 3.85 5.00
CA ARG A 569 -5.61 3.04 4.25
C ARG A 569 -5.08 1.81 5.02
N PHE A 570 -5.22 1.75 6.36
CA PHE A 570 -4.71 0.61 7.14
C PHE A 570 -5.64 -0.61 7.15
N TRP A 571 -6.92 -0.47 6.81
CA TRP A 571 -7.80 -1.61 6.58
C TRP A 571 -7.79 -2.08 5.10
N VAL A 572 -7.37 -1.24 4.18
CA VAL A 572 -7.37 -1.48 2.73
C VAL A 572 -6.64 -2.78 2.31
N PRO A 573 -5.58 -3.27 2.98
CA PRO A 573 -4.99 -4.57 2.68
C PRO A 573 -5.96 -5.76 2.71
N LEU A 574 -7.16 -5.59 3.26
CA LEU A 574 -8.25 -6.56 3.25
C LEU A 574 -8.98 -6.68 1.90
N ILE A 575 -8.93 -5.67 1.05
CA ILE A 575 -9.71 -5.58 -0.20
C ILE A 575 -9.56 -6.82 -1.09
N PRO A 576 -8.37 -7.42 -1.32
CA PRO A 576 -8.26 -8.63 -2.15
C PRO A 576 -9.12 -9.79 -1.64
N VAL A 577 -9.18 -9.98 -0.32
CA VAL A 577 -9.98 -11.05 0.29
C VAL A 577 -11.48 -10.78 0.11
N VAL A 578 -11.90 -9.52 0.32
CA VAL A 578 -13.30 -9.09 0.10
C VAL A 578 -13.68 -9.20 -1.37
N ALA A 579 -12.79 -8.87 -2.30
CA ALA A 579 -13.02 -9.01 -3.74
C ALA A 579 -13.24 -10.49 -4.16
N LEU A 580 -12.48 -11.43 -3.58
CA LEU A 580 -12.69 -12.85 -3.81
C LEU A 580 -14.06 -13.31 -3.25
N LEU A 581 -14.44 -12.84 -2.05
CA LEU A 581 -15.76 -13.10 -1.47
C LEU A 581 -16.87 -12.50 -2.32
N ALA A 582 -16.72 -11.26 -2.79
CA ALA A 582 -17.69 -10.58 -3.65
C ALA A 582 -17.89 -11.31 -4.98
N ALA A 583 -16.80 -11.74 -5.62
CA ALA A 583 -16.87 -12.57 -6.84
C ALA A 583 -17.58 -13.92 -6.59
N SER A 584 -17.33 -14.54 -5.45
CA SER A 584 -18.05 -15.76 -5.05
C SER A 584 -19.52 -15.46 -4.80
N GLY A 585 -19.85 -14.32 -4.20
CA GLY A 585 -21.23 -13.86 -3.99
C GLY A 585 -22.00 -13.61 -5.29
N CYS A 586 -21.33 -13.24 -6.39
CA CYS A 586 -21.98 -13.11 -7.70
C CYS A 586 -22.55 -14.45 -8.21
N LEU A 587 -21.95 -15.57 -7.87
CA LEU A 587 -22.22 -16.89 -8.49
C LEU A 587 -22.90 -17.89 -7.53
N TRP A 588 -23.47 -17.43 -6.41
CA TRP A 588 -24.16 -18.32 -5.47
C TRP A 588 -25.46 -18.92 -6.05
N SER A 589 -26.11 -18.25 -7.02
CA SER A 589 -27.30 -18.72 -7.74
C SER A 589 -27.06 -18.73 -9.26
N SER A 590 -27.61 -19.74 -9.93
CA SER A 590 -27.58 -19.89 -11.39
C SER A 590 -28.86 -19.39 -12.07
N SER A 591 -29.83 -18.81 -11.33
CA SER A 591 -31.07 -18.35 -11.89
C SER A 591 -30.86 -17.20 -12.88
N ARG A 592 -31.77 -17.08 -13.86
CA ARG A 592 -31.71 -16.01 -14.86
C ARG A 592 -31.90 -14.63 -14.22
N LEU A 593 -32.85 -14.51 -13.29
CA LEU A 593 -33.11 -13.26 -12.57
C LEU A 593 -31.86 -12.78 -11.84
N TRP A 594 -31.24 -13.69 -11.05
CA TRP A 594 -30.03 -13.37 -10.30
C TRP A 594 -28.89 -12.89 -11.22
N ARG A 595 -28.64 -13.65 -12.30
CA ARG A 595 -27.58 -13.28 -13.26
C ARG A 595 -27.81 -11.92 -13.91
N CYS A 596 -29.06 -11.56 -14.24
CA CYS A 596 -29.37 -10.24 -14.80
C CYS A 596 -29.17 -9.13 -13.76
N VAL A 597 -29.68 -9.30 -12.55
CA VAL A 597 -29.54 -8.29 -11.47
C VAL A 597 -28.08 -8.11 -11.07
N CYS A 598 -27.37 -9.21 -10.84
CA CYS A 598 -25.96 -9.18 -10.46
C CYS A 598 -25.09 -8.58 -11.59
N GLY A 599 -25.30 -9.00 -12.83
CA GLY A 599 -24.61 -8.45 -14.00
C GLY A 599 -24.85 -6.96 -14.19
N GLY A 600 -26.10 -6.51 -14.04
CA GLY A 600 -26.45 -5.08 -14.07
C GLY A 600 -25.79 -4.30 -12.94
N PHE A 601 -25.76 -4.84 -11.72
CA PHE A 601 -25.09 -4.21 -10.59
C PHE A 601 -23.56 -4.13 -10.78
N VAL A 602 -22.94 -5.15 -11.36
CA VAL A 602 -21.50 -5.14 -11.70
C VAL A 602 -21.20 -4.05 -12.72
N VAL A 603 -21.95 -3.99 -13.83
CA VAL A 603 -21.76 -2.97 -14.87
C VAL A 603 -21.97 -1.55 -14.30
N PHE A 604 -23.07 -1.34 -13.58
CA PHE A 604 -23.39 -0.05 -12.95
C PHE A 604 -22.26 0.40 -12.02
N SER A 605 -21.74 -0.52 -11.20
CA SER A 605 -20.69 -0.21 -10.24
C SER A 605 -19.31 0.00 -10.90
N VAL A 606 -18.98 -0.74 -11.97
CA VAL A 606 -17.75 -0.52 -12.74
C VAL A 606 -17.77 0.85 -13.41
N LEU A 607 -18.91 1.27 -13.94
CA LEU A 607 -19.07 2.62 -14.50
C LEU A 607 -18.88 3.70 -13.42
N PHE A 608 -19.45 3.52 -12.23
CA PHE A 608 -19.19 4.42 -11.09
C PHE A 608 -17.70 4.47 -10.76
N ASN A 609 -17.05 3.31 -10.63
CA ASN A 609 -15.63 3.23 -10.34
C ASN A 609 -14.78 3.92 -11.42
N LEU A 610 -15.21 3.83 -12.70
CA LEU A 610 -14.53 4.51 -13.81
C LEU A 610 -14.55 6.04 -13.65
N GLY A 611 -15.59 6.60 -13.03
CA GLY A 611 -15.64 8.01 -12.67
C GLY A 611 -14.41 8.47 -11.88
N PHE A 612 -13.91 7.66 -10.96
CA PHE A 612 -12.75 8.01 -10.13
C PHE A 612 -11.44 8.10 -10.93
N VAL A 613 -11.28 7.36 -12.01
CA VAL A 613 -10.06 7.38 -12.83
C VAL A 613 -10.16 8.36 -14.01
N THR A 614 -11.32 8.94 -14.24
CA THR A 614 -11.59 9.87 -15.35
C THR A 614 -11.93 11.29 -14.91
N THR A 615 -12.10 11.52 -13.60
CA THR A 615 -12.46 12.83 -13.05
C THR A 615 -11.24 13.67 -12.67
N PRO A 616 -11.38 15.01 -12.55
CA PRO A 616 -10.38 15.86 -11.92
C PRO A 616 -10.05 15.47 -10.47
N LEU A 617 -10.96 14.77 -9.76
CA LEU A 617 -10.73 14.22 -8.42
C LEU A 617 -9.53 13.27 -8.37
N CYS A 618 -9.25 12.58 -9.48
CA CYS A 618 -8.14 11.64 -9.61
C CYS A 618 -7.03 12.14 -10.53
N GLY A 619 -7.17 13.37 -11.07
CA GLY A 619 -6.15 13.99 -11.89
C GLY A 619 -6.03 13.43 -13.31
N PHE A 620 -7.13 12.96 -13.94
CA PHE A 620 -7.07 12.38 -15.29
C PHE A 620 -6.45 13.34 -16.32
N ASN A 621 -6.75 14.65 -16.25
CA ASN A 621 -6.10 15.66 -17.08
C ASN A 621 -4.58 15.68 -16.88
N ALA A 622 -4.08 15.24 -15.75
CA ALA A 622 -2.66 15.14 -15.47
C ALA A 622 -1.98 14.01 -16.26
N TYR A 623 -2.70 12.96 -16.70
CA TYR A 623 -2.10 11.86 -17.47
C TYR A 623 -1.41 12.30 -18.76
N LEU A 624 -1.91 13.36 -19.38
CA LEU A 624 -1.38 13.95 -20.61
C LEU A 624 -0.57 15.22 -20.37
N SER A 625 -0.35 15.61 -19.12
CA SER A 625 0.41 16.82 -18.79
C SER A 625 1.89 16.65 -19.16
N ASP A 626 2.53 17.75 -19.48
CA ASP A 626 3.98 17.87 -19.50
C ASP A 626 4.54 17.54 -18.12
N LEU A 627 5.56 16.68 -18.02
CA LEU A 627 6.08 16.20 -16.73
C LEU A 627 6.82 17.28 -15.94
N ASP A 628 7.49 18.21 -16.59
CA ASP A 628 8.17 19.32 -15.87
C ASP A 628 7.16 20.29 -15.30
N GLN A 629 6.07 20.55 -16.03
CA GLN A 629 4.98 21.37 -15.53
C GLN A 629 4.22 20.65 -14.38
N ALA A 630 3.98 19.34 -14.53
CA ALA A 630 3.37 18.52 -13.47
C ALA A 630 4.25 18.51 -12.22
N ARG A 631 5.58 18.45 -12.37
CA ARG A 631 6.56 18.56 -11.30
C ARG A 631 6.42 19.89 -10.57
N SER A 632 6.42 21.00 -11.28
CA SER A 632 6.23 22.32 -10.67
C SER A 632 4.90 22.43 -9.91
N GLY A 633 3.81 21.85 -10.47
CA GLY A 633 2.51 21.78 -9.79
C GLY A 633 2.54 20.92 -8.52
N ALA A 634 3.26 19.82 -8.54
CA ALA A 634 3.41 18.93 -7.38
C ALA A 634 4.31 19.55 -6.29
N GLU A 635 5.36 20.30 -6.66
CA GLU A 635 6.20 21.03 -5.72
C GLU A 635 5.38 22.02 -4.88
N ASN A 636 4.36 22.65 -5.47
CA ASN A 636 3.46 23.60 -4.78
C ASN A 636 2.70 22.98 -3.59
N THR A 637 2.60 21.66 -3.46
CA THR A 637 1.98 21.04 -2.28
C THR A 637 2.85 21.15 -1.02
N ALA A 638 4.14 21.52 -1.19
CA ALA A 638 5.07 21.89 -0.12
C ALA A 638 5.56 23.31 -0.42
N GLU A 639 4.71 24.31 -0.18
CA GLU A 639 4.87 25.71 -0.63
C GLU A 639 6.25 26.31 -0.29
N GLY A 640 6.76 26.07 0.92
CA GLY A 640 8.07 26.58 1.32
C GLY A 640 9.24 25.94 0.57
N ILE A 641 9.14 24.65 0.27
CA ILE A 641 10.15 23.95 -0.54
C ILE A 641 10.10 24.43 -1.99
N HIS A 642 8.90 24.64 -2.51
CA HIS A 642 8.73 25.23 -3.84
C HIS A 642 9.39 26.62 -3.92
N TYR A 643 9.19 27.45 -2.90
CA TYR A 643 9.84 28.77 -2.83
C TYR A 643 11.37 28.67 -2.79
N LEU A 644 11.92 27.76 -1.97
CA LEU A 644 13.36 27.51 -1.96
C LEU A 644 13.89 27.10 -3.35
N ASN A 645 13.16 26.24 -4.04
CA ASN A 645 13.53 25.81 -5.39
C ASN A 645 13.50 26.98 -6.38
N GLN A 646 12.51 27.87 -6.32
CA GLN A 646 12.44 29.07 -7.14
C GLN A 646 13.62 30.01 -6.88
N LEU A 647 14.01 30.20 -5.62
CA LEU A 647 15.17 31.04 -5.27
C LEU A 647 16.48 30.43 -5.76
N ALA A 648 16.62 29.09 -5.68
CA ALA A 648 17.78 28.38 -6.20
C ALA A 648 17.87 28.50 -7.73
N ASP A 649 16.77 28.30 -8.45
CA ASP A 649 16.70 28.42 -9.91
C ASP A 649 16.98 29.84 -10.38
N ALA A 650 16.53 30.84 -9.62
CA ALA A 650 16.80 32.26 -9.89
C ALA A 650 18.24 32.71 -9.52
N GLY A 651 19.06 31.78 -8.96
CA GLY A 651 20.42 32.12 -8.49
C GLY A 651 20.43 33.05 -7.27
N LYS A 652 19.31 33.19 -6.56
CA LYS A 652 19.18 34.03 -5.35
C LYS A 652 19.62 33.32 -4.08
N LEU A 653 19.68 31.99 -4.10
CA LEU A 653 20.30 31.16 -3.06
C LEU A 653 21.72 30.76 -3.51
N PRO A 654 22.70 30.76 -2.60
CA PRO A 654 24.02 30.19 -2.90
C PRO A 654 23.90 28.73 -3.35
N ARG A 655 24.76 28.29 -4.26
CA ARG A 655 24.71 26.91 -4.76
C ARG A 655 24.99 25.87 -3.67
N ASP A 656 25.73 26.22 -2.65
CA ASP A 656 26.08 25.45 -1.48
C ASP A 656 25.19 25.76 -0.26
N ALA A 657 24.08 26.47 -0.48
CA ALA A 657 23.15 26.82 0.59
C ALA A 657 22.65 25.58 1.33
N THR A 658 22.73 25.62 2.65
CA THR A 658 22.08 24.67 3.56
C THR A 658 20.97 25.37 4.29
N VAL A 659 19.76 24.85 4.20
CA VAL A 659 18.55 25.43 4.80
C VAL A 659 18.07 24.55 5.94
N LEU A 660 17.93 25.13 7.15
CA LEU A 660 17.28 24.46 8.26
C LEU A 660 15.75 24.62 8.13
N CYS A 661 15.03 23.54 7.89
CA CYS A 661 13.58 23.50 7.84
C CYS A 661 13.01 23.26 9.24
N VAL A 662 12.22 24.17 9.77
CA VAL A 662 11.57 24.09 11.07
C VAL A 662 10.06 23.92 10.87
N GLY A 663 9.50 22.85 11.41
CA GLY A 663 8.07 22.55 11.31
C GLY A 663 7.63 21.85 10.03
N ASP A 664 8.54 21.47 9.13
CA ASP A 664 8.18 20.70 7.94
C ASP A 664 9.16 19.57 7.66
N ALA A 665 8.61 18.43 7.23
CA ALA A 665 9.35 17.26 6.82
C ALA A 665 9.10 16.87 5.34
N GLN A 666 8.27 17.60 4.60
CA GLN A 666 7.97 17.34 3.19
C GLN A 666 9.10 17.81 2.25
N VAL A 667 10.31 17.31 2.47
CA VAL A 667 11.52 17.86 1.83
C VAL A 667 11.97 17.06 0.58
N PHE A 668 11.16 16.13 0.10
CA PHE A 668 11.51 15.32 -1.09
C PHE A 668 11.90 16.20 -2.29
N ASP A 669 11.10 17.22 -2.58
CA ASP A 669 11.31 18.08 -3.77
C ASP A 669 12.46 19.08 -3.61
N ALA A 670 13.04 19.26 -2.41
CA ALA A 670 14.10 20.25 -2.16
C ALA A 670 15.33 20.00 -3.05
N ARG A 671 15.76 21.02 -3.80
CA ARG A 671 17.00 21.01 -4.59
C ARG A 671 18.20 21.48 -3.76
N PRO A 672 18.10 22.54 -2.94
CA PRO A 672 19.14 22.89 -1.97
C PRO A 672 19.29 21.78 -0.91
N ARG A 673 20.45 21.76 -0.25
CA ARG A 673 20.64 20.92 0.93
C ARG A 673 19.73 21.41 2.04
N VAL A 674 18.95 20.49 2.64
CA VAL A 674 18.05 20.80 3.76
C VAL A 674 18.38 19.96 4.98
N LEU A 675 18.28 20.57 6.15
CA LEU A 675 18.29 19.92 7.45
C LEU A 675 16.86 20.00 7.99
N TYR A 676 16.30 18.90 8.44
CA TYR A 676 14.91 18.82 8.89
C TYR A 676 14.74 17.73 9.96
N ASN A 677 13.62 17.70 10.61
CA ASN A 677 13.22 16.56 11.44
C ASN A 677 11.71 16.29 11.32
N THR A 678 11.33 15.03 11.49
CA THR A 678 9.90 14.69 11.58
C THR A 678 9.32 15.08 12.92
N VAL A 679 8.00 15.17 13.00
CA VAL A 679 7.28 15.59 14.21
C VAL A 679 7.59 14.71 15.43
N PHE A 680 7.95 13.44 15.25
CA PHE A 680 8.25 12.51 16.33
C PHE A 680 9.73 12.50 16.75
N ASN A 681 10.60 13.05 15.94
CA ASN A 681 12.01 13.18 16.29
C ASN A 681 12.26 14.38 17.20
N GLN A 682 13.43 14.40 17.86
CA GLN A 682 13.85 15.57 18.62
C GLN A 682 14.01 16.77 17.69
N PRO A 683 13.41 17.94 18.02
CA PRO A 683 13.49 19.11 17.17
C PRO A 683 14.93 19.66 17.11
N ILE A 684 15.55 19.62 15.93
CA ILE A 684 16.91 20.14 15.70
C ILE A 684 17.06 21.56 16.22
N PHE A 685 16.10 22.43 15.90
CA PHE A 685 16.11 23.83 16.33
C PHE A 685 16.21 23.97 17.85
N ARG A 686 15.44 23.17 18.63
CA ARG A 686 15.50 23.21 20.08
C ARG A 686 16.83 22.68 20.60
N GLU A 687 17.32 21.56 20.08
CA GLU A 687 18.59 20.93 20.51
C GLU A 687 19.79 21.87 20.29
N TRP A 688 19.71 22.71 19.28
CA TRP A 688 20.80 23.65 19.00
C TRP A 688 20.73 24.91 19.88
N LEU A 689 19.52 25.36 20.26
CA LEU A 689 19.33 26.60 21.03
C LEU A 689 19.33 26.39 22.54
N ALA A 690 19.02 25.21 23.02
CA ALA A 690 18.86 24.94 24.43
C ALA A 690 19.73 23.79 24.94
N VAL A 691 20.06 23.82 26.23
CA VAL A 691 20.79 22.76 26.94
C VAL A 691 19.77 21.84 27.59
N ARG A 692 19.79 20.57 27.23
CA ARG A 692 18.98 19.55 27.88
C ARG A 692 19.59 19.19 29.23
N PRO A 693 18.90 19.42 30.36
CA PRO A 693 19.41 19.05 31.67
C PRO A 693 19.44 17.51 31.84
N ALA A 694 20.39 17.02 32.66
CA ALA A 694 20.59 15.59 32.87
C ALA A 694 19.37 14.85 33.45
N LYS A 695 18.50 15.55 34.19
CA LYS A 695 17.26 14.99 34.77
C LYS A 695 16.07 15.01 33.82
N ASP A 696 16.26 15.49 32.57
CA ASP A 696 15.22 15.61 31.54
C ASP A 696 13.90 16.24 32.04
N PRO A 697 13.95 17.45 32.65
CA PRO A 697 12.76 18.17 33.02
C PRO A 697 11.99 18.61 31.78
N PRO A 698 10.74 19.13 31.93
CA PRO A 698 10.02 19.77 30.84
C PRO A 698 10.90 20.81 30.14
N TRP A 699 10.79 20.93 28.82
CA TRP A 699 11.65 21.80 27.99
C TRP A 699 11.60 23.28 28.44
N GLN A 700 10.54 23.70 29.12
CA GLN A 700 10.40 25.04 29.70
C GLN A 700 11.53 25.38 30.68
N ASP A 701 12.06 24.37 31.38
CA ASP A 701 13.14 24.48 32.34
C ASP A 701 14.54 24.39 31.71
N TRP A 702 14.62 24.25 30.35
CA TRP A 702 15.88 24.18 29.65
C TRP A 702 16.50 25.58 29.50
N SER A 703 17.76 25.73 29.88
CA SER A 703 18.50 26.97 29.68
C SER A 703 18.87 27.15 28.21
N LEU A 704 18.74 28.39 27.72
CA LEU A 704 19.24 28.74 26.38
C LEU A 704 20.79 28.71 26.37
N ARG A 705 21.35 28.27 25.29
CA ARG A 705 22.78 28.36 25.06
C ARG A 705 23.18 29.82 24.82
N PRO A 706 24.42 30.21 25.19
CA PRO A 706 24.97 31.50 24.76
C PRO A 706 24.87 31.65 23.22
N ILE A 707 24.47 32.82 22.77
CA ILE A 707 24.20 33.04 21.33
C ILE A 707 25.41 32.70 20.45
N GLU A 708 26.63 32.88 20.95
CA GLU A 708 27.86 32.52 20.24
C GLU A 708 28.07 31.03 20.07
N GLU A 709 27.54 30.20 20.98
CA GLU A 709 27.52 28.75 20.79
C GLU A 709 26.53 28.35 19.70
N VAL A 710 25.35 28.96 19.72
CA VAL A 710 24.34 28.74 18.68
C VAL A 710 24.89 29.15 17.33
N ARG A 711 25.54 30.32 17.23
CA ARG A 711 26.18 30.80 16.01
C ARG A 711 27.21 29.81 15.47
N ARG A 712 28.13 29.38 16.34
CA ARG A 712 29.13 28.37 15.98
C ARG A 712 28.51 27.06 15.50
N LYS A 713 27.36 26.65 16.07
CA LYS A 713 26.64 25.46 15.64
C LYS A 713 26.05 25.65 14.24
N PHE A 714 25.43 26.77 13.95
CA PHE A 714 24.92 27.11 12.62
C PHE A 714 26.04 27.15 11.58
N GLU A 715 27.18 27.77 11.92
CA GLU A 715 28.35 27.84 11.06
C GLU A 715 28.98 26.45 10.81
N SER A 716 29.10 25.59 11.83
CA SER A 716 29.66 24.23 11.69
C SER A 716 28.81 23.31 10.81
N GLU A 717 27.50 23.55 10.78
CA GLU A 717 26.57 22.81 9.89
C GLU A 717 26.41 23.49 8.52
N GLY A 718 26.99 24.67 8.33
CA GLY A 718 26.93 25.45 7.08
C GLY A 718 25.55 26.04 6.81
N VAL A 719 24.73 26.26 7.85
CA VAL A 719 23.36 26.79 7.68
C VAL A 719 23.41 28.24 7.22
N THR A 720 22.85 28.50 6.06
CA THR A 720 22.75 29.82 5.45
C THR A 720 21.38 30.47 5.63
N HIS A 721 20.34 29.63 5.76
CA HIS A 721 18.96 30.10 5.91
C HIS A 721 18.16 29.20 6.86
N VAL A 722 17.10 29.74 7.46
CA VAL A 722 16.11 28.99 8.25
C VAL A 722 14.74 29.22 7.63
N LEU A 723 14.10 28.13 7.18
CA LEU A 723 12.73 28.11 6.66
C LEU A 723 11.79 27.63 7.75
N VAL A 724 10.74 28.39 8.06
CA VAL A 724 9.79 28.06 9.11
C VAL A 724 8.40 27.90 8.52
N ASN A 725 7.75 26.77 8.83
CA ASN A 725 6.36 26.49 8.48
C ASN A 725 5.44 26.65 9.70
N TRP A 726 4.91 27.84 9.92
CA TRP A 726 4.05 28.16 11.05
C TRP A 726 2.73 27.39 11.04
N GLN A 727 2.16 27.15 9.86
CA GLN A 727 0.92 26.41 9.72
C GLN A 727 1.09 24.94 10.14
N GLU A 728 2.16 24.28 9.72
CA GLU A 728 2.44 22.91 10.12
C GLU A 728 2.79 22.80 11.61
N ILE A 729 3.48 23.77 12.18
CA ILE A 729 3.75 23.81 13.63
C ILE A 729 2.44 23.86 14.40
N LEU A 730 1.49 24.73 14.02
CA LEU A 730 0.16 24.78 14.63
C LEU A 730 -0.57 23.45 14.47
N ARG A 731 -0.63 22.91 13.25
CA ARG A 731 -1.28 21.61 13.00
C ARG A 731 -0.67 20.49 13.87
N TYR A 732 0.64 20.45 14.01
CA TYR A 732 1.29 19.42 14.83
C TYR A 732 1.02 19.57 16.32
N ARG A 733 0.90 20.79 16.83
CA ARG A 733 0.49 21.03 18.22
C ARG A 733 -0.88 20.42 18.50
N MET A 734 -1.81 20.61 17.58
CA MET A 734 -3.18 20.09 17.67
C MET A 734 -3.27 18.57 17.57
N THR A 735 -2.39 17.94 16.78
CA THR A 735 -2.50 16.51 16.43
C THR A 735 -1.52 15.63 17.18
N TYR A 736 -0.24 16.02 17.25
CA TYR A 736 0.84 15.18 17.75
C TYR A 736 1.64 15.81 18.89
N GLY A 737 1.32 17.04 19.32
CA GLY A 737 2.03 17.74 20.37
C GLY A 737 3.42 18.25 19.91
N HIS A 738 3.48 19.28 19.06
CA HIS A 738 4.73 19.93 18.70
C HIS A 738 5.29 20.73 19.90
N SER A 739 6.61 20.94 19.93
CA SER A 739 7.27 21.70 20.97
C SER A 739 6.85 23.17 20.97
N ASP A 740 6.38 23.69 22.12
CA ASP A 740 6.07 25.13 22.31
C ASP A 740 7.33 25.99 22.32
N PHE A 741 8.51 25.38 22.26
CA PHE A 741 9.79 26.08 22.15
C PHE A 741 9.90 26.91 20.85
N VAL A 742 9.27 26.45 19.79
CA VAL A 742 9.28 27.08 18.46
C VAL A 742 8.14 28.09 18.39
N THR A 743 8.45 29.38 18.58
CA THR A 743 7.47 30.47 18.52
C THR A 743 8.01 31.62 17.67
N PRO A 744 7.15 32.47 17.09
CA PRO A 744 7.58 33.69 16.37
C PRO A 744 8.44 34.64 17.23
N GLN A 745 8.12 34.75 18.51
CA GLN A 745 8.88 35.55 19.47
C GLN A 745 10.33 35.03 19.65
N ARG A 746 10.52 33.69 19.57
CA ARG A 746 11.85 33.11 19.61
C ARG A 746 12.68 33.51 18.39
N PHE A 747 12.07 33.58 17.22
CA PHE A 747 12.72 34.07 16.00
C PHE A 747 12.97 35.55 16.02
N ALA A 748 12.06 36.37 16.58
CA ALA A 748 12.29 37.79 16.82
C ALA A 748 13.51 37.99 17.72
N TRP A 749 13.61 37.23 18.84
CA TRP A 749 14.79 37.28 19.71
C TRP A 749 16.09 36.91 18.98
N LEU A 750 16.11 35.86 18.14
CA LEU A 750 17.30 35.49 17.35
C LEU A 750 17.72 36.59 16.37
N ARG A 751 16.78 37.38 15.85
CA ARG A 751 17.05 38.55 15.03
C ARG A 751 17.67 39.67 15.86
N GLU A 752 17.13 39.95 17.04
CA GLU A 752 17.69 40.94 17.98
C GLU A 752 19.12 40.59 18.40
N GLN A 753 19.42 39.29 18.55
CA GLN A 753 20.77 38.79 18.81
C GLN A 753 21.70 38.79 17.58
N GLY A 754 21.23 39.24 16.43
CA GLY A 754 22.02 39.33 15.20
C GLY A 754 22.44 37.98 14.62
N LEU A 755 21.73 36.89 14.96
CA LEU A 755 21.93 35.57 14.33
C LEU A 755 21.12 35.41 13.04
N LEU A 756 19.89 35.91 13.03
CA LEU A 756 19.00 35.92 11.88
C LEU A 756 18.80 37.33 11.35
N GLY A 757 18.70 37.45 10.02
CA GLY A 757 18.28 38.65 9.37
C GLY A 757 16.75 38.84 9.35
N ASN A 758 16.28 39.87 8.65
CA ASN A 758 14.85 40.06 8.44
C ASN A 758 14.30 38.89 7.56
N PRO A 759 13.12 38.37 7.91
CA PRO A 759 12.55 37.27 7.12
C PRO A 759 12.04 37.78 5.78
N ASP A 760 12.09 36.88 4.80
CA ASP A 760 11.34 37.00 3.57
C ASP A 760 9.99 36.29 3.78
N ASP A 761 8.93 37.10 3.83
CA ASP A 761 7.57 36.60 3.99
C ASP A 761 7.07 36.13 2.63
N TYR A 762 6.81 34.81 2.48
CA TYR A 762 6.47 34.27 1.21
C TYR A 762 5.00 34.54 0.83
N ALA A 763 4.77 35.08 -0.34
CA ALA A 763 3.45 35.58 -0.76
C ALA A 763 2.39 34.48 -0.95
N LEU A 764 2.76 33.28 -1.40
CA LEU A 764 1.84 32.16 -1.53
C LEU A 764 1.45 31.55 -0.18
N GLY A 765 2.28 31.75 0.84
CA GLY A 765 2.01 31.30 2.20
C GLY A 765 1.06 32.21 3.00
N PHE A 766 0.44 33.21 2.36
CA PHE A 766 -0.49 34.08 3.07
C PHE A 766 -1.91 33.51 3.09
N ARG A 767 -2.46 33.33 4.28
CA ARG A 767 -3.86 32.99 4.48
C ARG A 767 -4.62 34.14 5.12
N ASN A 768 -5.92 34.25 4.79
CA ASN A 768 -6.80 35.18 5.47
C ASN A 768 -6.84 34.81 6.96
N PHE A 769 -6.47 35.78 7.84
CA PHE A 769 -6.44 35.58 9.28
C PHE A 769 -7.80 35.16 9.84
N ASP A 770 -8.88 35.75 9.34
CA ASP A 770 -10.23 35.45 9.81
C ASP A 770 -10.67 34.04 9.41
N SER A 771 -10.21 33.52 8.27
CA SER A 771 -10.50 32.14 7.85
C SER A 771 -9.75 31.11 8.68
N LEU A 772 -8.52 31.38 9.09
CA LEU A 772 -7.78 30.55 10.04
C LEU A 772 -8.51 30.46 11.38
N ARG A 773 -9.02 31.61 11.85
CA ARG A 773 -9.73 31.69 13.12
C ARG A 773 -11.06 30.92 13.15
N THR A 774 -11.74 30.77 12.03
CA THR A 774 -13.11 30.19 11.97
C THR A 774 -13.16 28.75 11.50
N HIS A 775 -12.25 28.30 10.65
CA HIS A 775 -12.33 26.98 9.99
C HIS A 775 -11.25 25.99 10.39
N ASP A 776 -10.04 26.44 10.66
CA ASP A 776 -8.89 25.56 10.87
C ASP A 776 -8.56 25.35 12.36
N LEU A 777 -9.10 26.16 13.26
CA LEU A 777 -8.80 26.12 14.68
C LEU A 777 -9.96 25.48 15.46
N ARG A 778 -9.75 24.27 15.91
CA ARG A 778 -10.79 23.45 16.59
C ARG A 778 -10.86 23.62 18.11
N GLN A 779 -9.86 24.27 18.71
CA GLN A 779 -9.74 24.41 20.17
C GLN A 779 -9.44 25.85 20.58
N GLN A 780 -9.91 26.25 21.77
CA GLN A 780 -9.68 27.62 22.32
C GLN A 780 -8.20 27.94 22.52
N ASP A 781 -7.40 26.91 22.85
CA ASP A 781 -5.94 27.11 23.03
C ASP A 781 -5.22 27.51 21.76
N GLU A 782 -5.65 26.98 20.60
CA GLU A 782 -5.09 27.33 19.29
C GLU A 782 -5.43 28.77 18.89
N GLN A 783 -6.65 29.17 19.14
CA GLN A 783 -7.07 30.57 18.88
C GLN A 783 -6.22 31.54 19.71
N ARG A 784 -5.94 31.22 20.97
CA ARG A 784 -5.05 31.99 21.83
C ARG A 784 -3.64 32.08 21.25
N GLU A 785 -3.04 30.94 20.82
CA GLU A 785 -1.71 30.94 20.21
C GLU A 785 -1.65 31.78 18.92
N VAL A 786 -2.64 31.65 18.04
CA VAL A 786 -2.69 32.50 16.82
C VAL A 786 -2.78 33.98 17.16
N GLU A 787 -3.54 34.35 18.18
CA GLU A 787 -3.63 35.73 18.66
C GLU A 787 -2.31 36.20 19.28
N GLU A 788 -1.62 35.36 20.05
CA GLU A 788 -0.29 35.65 20.60
C GLU A 788 0.78 35.76 19.50
N TRP A 789 0.64 35.04 18.39
CA TRP A 789 1.58 35.12 17.28
C TRP A 789 1.27 36.25 16.29
N ALA A 790 0.10 36.86 16.38
CA ALA A 790 -0.36 37.89 15.46
C ALA A 790 0.60 39.11 15.32
N PRO A 791 1.26 39.60 16.38
CA PRO A 791 2.21 40.69 16.24
C PRO A 791 3.34 40.40 15.23
N GLU A 792 3.82 39.16 15.20
CA GLU A 792 4.93 38.74 14.33
C GLU A 792 4.48 38.27 12.94
N LEU A 793 3.29 37.65 12.85
CA LEU A 793 2.84 36.95 11.65
C LEU A 793 1.66 37.62 10.91
N LYS A 794 1.05 38.65 11.47
CA LYS A 794 -0.06 39.36 10.83
C LYS A 794 0.45 40.44 9.90
N ARG A 795 -0.08 40.47 8.68
CA ARG A 795 0.24 41.50 7.68
C ARG A 795 -1.03 42.08 7.08
N ALA A 796 -0.96 43.33 6.68
CA ALA A 796 -1.99 43.99 5.87
C ALA A 796 -1.52 44.03 4.41
N ILE A 797 -2.15 43.26 3.52
CA ILE A 797 -1.82 43.21 2.10
C ILE A 797 -3.08 43.47 1.28
N ALA A 798 -3.05 44.45 0.39
CA ALA A 798 -4.15 44.80 -0.50
C ALA A 798 -5.51 44.96 0.23
N GLY A 799 -5.51 45.58 1.41
CA GLY A 799 -6.71 45.83 2.21
C GLY A 799 -7.25 44.63 2.96
N LYS A 800 -6.55 43.46 2.91
CA LYS A 800 -6.89 42.24 3.66
C LYS A 800 -5.89 42.00 4.77
N THR A 801 -6.36 41.49 5.88
CA THR A 801 -5.51 41.00 6.94
C THR A 801 -5.16 39.53 6.65
N VAL A 802 -3.88 39.25 6.51
CA VAL A 802 -3.36 37.91 6.20
C VAL A 802 -2.45 37.41 7.30
N PHE A 803 -2.39 36.11 7.47
CA PHE A 803 -1.48 35.41 8.37
C PHE A 803 -0.34 34.81 7.55
N VAL A 804 0.91 35.12 7.94
CA VAL A 804 2.10 34.59 7.30
C VAL A 804 2.29 33.13 7.71
N THR A 805 2.18 32.21 6.76
CA THR A 805 2.33 30.77 7.03
C THR A 805 3.76 30.27 6.88
N TRP A 806 4.59 30.99 6.12
CA TRP A 806 6.00 30.68 5.88
C TRP A 806 6.89 31.89 6.02
N GLN A 807 8.07 31.71 6.62
CA GLN A 807 9.13 32.71 6.68
C GLN A 807 10.47 32.09 6.38
N LEU A 808 11.27 32.75 5.54
CA LEU A 808 12.66 32.41 5.27
C LEU A 808 13.58 33.48 5.88
N PHE A 809 14.39 33.07 6.85
CA PHE A 809 15.34 33.94 7.53
C PHE A 809 16.74 33.67 6.99
N PRO A 810 17.49 34.66 6.50
CA PRO A 810 18.91 34.51 6.25
C PRO A 810 19.68 34.45 7.56
N VAL A 811 20.70 33.59 7.65
CA VAL A 811 21.63 33.54 8.78
C VAL A 811 22.71 34.60 8.57
N GLN A 812 22.94 35.45 9.57
CA GLN A 812 23.94 36.49 9.50
C GLN A 812 25.32 35.99 9.97
N ALA A 813 26.32 36.17 9.16
CA ALA A 813 27.72 35.96 9.55
C ALA A 813 28.07 36.84 10.76
N ALA A 814 28.95 36.32 11.66
CA ALA A 814 29.46 37.13 12.74
C ALA A 814 30.05 38.45 12.17
N SER A 815 29.56 39.59 12.63
CA SER A 815 30.23 40.84 12.36
C SER A 815 31.66 40.71 12.89
N ARG A 816 32.68 40.71 11.99
CA ARG A 816 34.06 40.78 12.46
C ARG A 816 34.16 42.03 13.34
N PRO A 817 34.66 41.91 14.57
CA PRO A 817 34.95 43.11 15.34
C PRO A 817 35.87 43.96 14.47
N ASN A 818 35.46 45.23 14.22
CA ASN A 818 36.31 46.16 13.55
C ASN A 818 37.65 46.13 14.31
N SER A 819 38.71 45.63 13.64
CA SER A 819 40.07 45.80 14.14
C SER A 819 40.38 47.27 14.11
N GLU A 820 40.11 47.96 15.23
CA GLU A 820 40.74 49.25 15.50
C GLU A 820 42.24 49.10 15.67
#